data_59bef0247cc699dfc498b39468454790
#
_entry.id   59bef0247cc699dfc498b39468454790
#
_cell.length_a   1.000
_cell.length_b   1.000
_cell.length_c   1.000
_cell.angle_alpha   90.00
_cell.angle_beta   90.00
_cell.angle_gamma   90.00
#
_symmetry.space_group_name_H-M   'P 1'
#
loop_
_entity.id
_entity.type
_entity.pdbx_description
1 polymer ?
#
loop_
_entity_poly.entity_id
_entity_poly.type
_entity_poly.pdbx_seq_one_letter_code
_entity_poly.pdbx_strand_id
1 'polypeptide(L)'
;MDEDFRLGNREGYEALVAAMGLEPLGSWWLPGVRSSGTARRLLAAAEAEGAPGVDPAEAAALVLAGGDEFLLTFEGPHSPRGCTGRAWRRVRLPAADPVAALVRLLSAADPDPRGLIVATTDGESIARVVDSPRGPRLLALTGIGARIADRAEVAALEGHREGEAVWEAFLAGPEPERPVLGGWYEGLSVNPSVPEDVRRDVLRAFPLPSRTLPPDAFMEGVLALPNPEDRLTAVHMHRELGPEHWARLVRAADTPRERLCLAMVAADGRIPWDEESCVLLATDPSGRVRAEAVGLTGLPVRHLLALTRDADAAVRAAACRTAWPVLSAERRRALLADGAASVRTEALLRHHEEVPLTPERFGRDVPADRAAGSCLLAPDLVEQLLATGDTRLRVEIAGNPRLDPHTVARLAEDADDRVRHAVALRADLTEEQRAAVRADIDPSDRSPTLPWVAERHEDPEAMRALAGSSHLLVRRSVARARRLPPDVVRCLSRDPDRVVQLFLAESCEDAPAEMLLRVWTWWTGSMSSPGRPRTHPNFPREGMLRYADDPHGRMRRLALDDPHSGPELVARFARDRDPEVRRRAAEDPRLSLADATRLAEDPDDAVRAIVLREGRLPARVLAQRLLDPDMIRDAALNPWIPPHVIRAMAGRCAVLLEGRKGA
;
A
#
# COMPACT_ATOMS: atom_id res chain seq x y z
N MET A 1 -6.79 -4.91 7.79
CA MET A 1 -6.77 -3.78 6.87
C MET A 1 -5.78 -4.08 5.77
N ASP A 2 -6.31 -4.32 4.65
CA ASP A 2 -5.83 -4.37 3.26
C ASP A 2 -5.04 -5.58 2.78
N GLU A 3 -5.68 -6.74 2.80
CA GLU A 3 -5.18 -7.94 2.14
C GLU A 3 -5.56 -8.01 0.65
N ASP A 4 -6.77 -7.63 0.29
CA ASP A 4 -7.19 -7.53 -1.11
C ASP A 4 -6.38 -6.48 -1.89
N PHE A 5 -5.81 -5.51 -1.18
CA PHE A 5 -4.95 -4.49 -1.78
C PHE A 5 -3.57 -5.01 -2.23
N ARG A 6 -3.08 -6.11 -1.64
CA ARG A 6 -1.74 -6.67 -1.96
C ARG A 6 -1.76 -7.76 -3.03
N LEU A 7 -2.76 -8.61 -3.04
CA LEU A 7 -2.90 -9.72 -4.00
C LEU A 7 -3.64 -9.30 -5.28
N GLY A 8 -4.72 -8.54 -5.17
CA GLY A 8 -5.50 -8.09 -6.33
C GLY A 8 -4.72 -7.20 -7.30
N ASN A 9 -3.67 -6.52 -6.83
CA ASN A 9 -2.84 -5.67 -7.69
C ASN A 9 -1.85 -6.45 -8.55
N ARG A 10 -1.32 -7.58 -8.07
CA ARG A 10 -0.43 -8.43 -8.87
C ARG A 10 -1.23 -9.24 -9.86
N GLU A 11 -2.29 -9.89 -9.42
CA GLU A 11 -3.18 -10.67 -10.30
C GLU A 11 -3.88 -9.80 -11.34
N GLY A 12 -4.37 -8.62 -10.96
CA GLY A 12 -4.96 -7.67 -11.90
C GLY A 12 -3.95 -7.15 -12.93
N TYR A 13 -2.70 -6.91 -12.51
CA TYR A 13 -1.61 -6.53 -13.40
C TYR A 13 -1.22 -7.69 -14.33
N GLU A 14 -1.00 -8.88 -13.79
CA GLU A 14 -0.65 -10.08 -14.55
C GLU A 14 -1.77 -10.44 -15.53
N ALA A 15 -3.03 -10.32 -15.12
CA ALA A 15 -4.19 -10.51 -16.00
C ALA A 15 -4.23 -9.48 -17.14
N LEU A 16 -3.94 -8.19 -16.84
CA LEU A 16 -3.88 -7.16 -17.86
C LEU A 16 -2.71 -7.39 -18.83
N VAL A 17 -1.53 -7.70 -18.33
CA VAL A 17 -0.34 -8.03 -19.13
C VAL A 17 -0.61 -9.26 -20.01
N ALA A 18 -1.23 -10.29 -19.46
CA ALA A 18 -1.64 -11.48 -20.22
C ALA A 18 -2.71 -11.17 -21.27
N ALA A 19 -3.70 -10.33 -20.96
CA ALA A 19 -4.71 -9.86 -21.92
C ALA A 19 -4.08 -9.06 -23.08
N MET A 20 -2.96 -8.39 -22.83
CA MET A 20 -2.14 -7.72 -23.84
C MET A 20 -1.24 -8.68 -24.63
N GLY A 21 -1.26 -9.99 -24.35
CA GLY A 21 -0.43 -10.99 -24.99
C GLY A 21 1.06 -10.94 -24.57
N LEU A 22 1.35 -10.41 -23.40
CA LEU A 22 2.70 -10.25 -22.86
C LEU A 22 2.99 -11.28 -21.76
N GLU A 23 4.24 -11.72 -21.68
CA GLU A 23 4.75 -12.56 -20.58
C GLU A 23 5.38 -11.68 -19.50
N PRO A 24 4.89 -11.67 -18.25
CA PRO A 24 5.48 -10.90 -17.18
C PRO A 24 6.79 -11.54 -16.69
N LEU A 25 7.88 -10.78 -16.71
CA LEU A 25 9.21 -11.22 -16.22
C LEU A 25 9.53 -10.64 -14.83
N GLY A 26 8.66 -9.81 -14.27
CA GLY A 26 8.80 -9.23 -12.94
C GLY A 26 8.95 -7.70 -12.91
N SER A 27 9.21 -7.17 -11.73
CA SER A 27 9.50 -5.75 -11.54
C SER A 27 10.93 -5.44 -11.98
N TRP A 28 11.11 -4.30 -12.67
CA TRP A 28 12.40 -3.85 -13.12
C TRP A 28 12.68 -2.44 -12.60
N TRP A 29 13.88 -2.23 -12.13
CA TRP A 29 14.25 -0.95 -11.55
C TRP A 29 15.38 -0.30 -12.35
N LEU A 30 15.11 0.90 -12.88
CA LEU A 30 16.12 1.76 -13.46
C LEU A 30 16.28 2.98 -12.54
N PRO A 31 17.47 3.18 -11.96
CA PRO A 31 17.70 4.27 -11.01
C PRO A 31 17.80 5.64 -11.70
N GLY A 32 17.54 6.69 -10.93
CA GLY A 32 17.82 8.08 -11.31
C GLY A 32 17.00 8.55 -12.50
N VAL A 33 17.71 9.07 -13.49
CA VAL A 33 17.15 9.71 -14.69
C VAL A 33 16.33 8.76 -15.58
N ARG A 34 16.52 7.47 -15.48
CA ARG A 34 15.81 6.44 -16.25
C ARG A 34 14.59 5.88 -15.54
N SER A 35 14.23 6.42 -14.37
CA SER A 35 13.05 5.98 -13.63
C SER A 35 11.76 6.23 -14.43
N SER A 36 10.73 5.42 -14.16
CA SER A 36 9.41 5.59 -14.79
C SER A 36 8.82 6.98 -14.54
N GLY A 37 9.09 7.57 -13.38
CA GLY A 37 8.68 8.94 -13.06
C GLY A 37 9.36 9.99 -13.92
N THR A 38 10.63 9.80 -14.26
CA THR A 38 11.37 10.69 -15.17
C THR A 38 10.89 10.52 -16.61
N ALA A 39 10.67 9.28 -17.06
CA ALA A 39 10.11 9.01 -18.38
C ALA A 39 8.77 9.74 -18.59
N ARG A 40 7.88 9.69 -17.61
CA ARG A 40 6.60 10.42 -17.65
C ARG A 40 6.77 11.91 -17.80
N ARG A 41 7.68 12.53 -17.02
CA ARG A 41 7.93 13.97 -17.08
C ARG A 41 8.49 14.41 -18.42
N LEU A 42 9.41 13.62 -18.99
CA LEU A 42 9.99 13.92 -20.29
C LEU A 42 8.96 13.83 -21.42
N LEU A 43 8.13 12.78 -21.42
CA LEU A 43 7.06 12.62 -22.39
C LEU A 43 6.01 13.73 -22.26
N ALA A 44 5.61 14.09 -21.04
CA ALA A 44 4.69 15.21 -20.81
C ALA A 44 5.28 16.55 -21.26
N ALA A 45 6.57 16.78 -21.04
CA ALA A 45 7.25 17.98 -21.53
C ALA A 45 7.32 18.01 -23.07
N ALA A 46 7.67 16.90 -23.71
CA ALA A 46 7.69 16.78 -25.16
C ALA A 46 6.30 16.97 -25.78
N GLU A 47 5.25 16.47 -25.14
CA GLU A 47 3.86 16.67 -25.53
C GLU A 47 3.48 18.17 -25.45
N ALA A 48 3.79 18.82 -24.34
CA ALA A 48 3.54 20.24 -24.13
C ALA A 48 4.32 21.14 -25.13
N GLU A 49 5.52 20.75 -25.52
CA GLU A 49 6.36 21.41 -26.51
C GLU A 49 5.88 21.15 -27.96
N GLY A 50 4.83 20.35 -28.16
CA GLY A 50 4.28 20.02 -29.47
C GLY A 50 5.15 19.05 -30.28
N ALA A 51 5.92 18.18 -29.62
CA ALA A 51 6.77 17.22 -30.33
C ALA A 51 5.99 16.41 -31.38
N PRO A 52 6.57 16.17 -32.59
CA PRO A 52 5.89 15.42 -33.63
C PRO A 52 5.58 14.00 -33.20
N GLY A 53 4.48 13.44 -33.71
CA GLY A 53 4.19 12.02 -33.55
C GLY A 53 5.17 11.16 -34.34
N VAL A 54 5.44 9.96 -33.86
CA VAL A 54 6.34 9.00 -34.48
C VAL A 54 5.50 7.84 -35.04
N ASP A 55 5.96 7.22 -36.10
CA ASP A 55 5.33 6.02 -36.64
C ASP A 55 5.38 4.84 -35.63
N PRO A 56 4.29 4.10 -35.44
CA PRO A 56 4.26 3.02 -34.48
C PRO A 56 5.33 1.93 -34.71
N ALA A 57 5.69 1.64 -35.96
CA ALA A 57 6.73 0.66 -36.26
C ALA A 57 8.12 1.18 -35.88
N GLU A 58 8.39 2.46 -36.10
CA GLU A 58 9.62 3.09 -35.66
C GLU A 58 9.75 3.10 -34.14
N ALA A 59 8.68 3.46 -33.44
CA ALA A 59 8.66 3.46 -31.97
C ALA A 59 8.84 2.05 -31.39
N ALA A 60 8.18 1.04 -31.97
CA ALA A 60 8.30 -0.36 -31.54
C ALA A 60 9.72 -0.89 -31.77
N ALA A 61 10.34 -0.57 -32.92
CA ALA A 61 11.72 -0.95 -33.22
C ALA A 61 12.72 -0.29 -32.26
N LEU A 62 12.49 0.97 -31.89
CA LEU A 62 13.30 1.69 -30.90
C LEU A 62 13.21 1.05 -29.53
N VAL A 63 12.01 0.70 -29.07
CA VAL A 63 11.78 0.14 -27.72
C VAL A 63 12.34 -1.27 -27.60
N LEU A 64 12.16 -2.09 -28.61
CA LEU A 64 12.64 -3.48 -28.58
C LEU A 64 14.15 -3.61 -28.83
N ALA A 65 14.77 -2.63 -29.49
CA ALA A 65 16.21 -2.60 -29.75
C ALA A 65 16.77 -3.93 -30.32
N GLY A 66 15.96 -4.66 -31.11
CA GLY A 66 16.31 -5.95 -31.71
C GLY A 66 16.05 -7.18 -30.87
N GLY A 67 15.45 -7.03 -29.68
CA GLY A 67 15.02 -8.13 -28.79
C GLY A 67 13.51 -8.35 -28.77
N ASP A 68 13.04 -9.12 -27.80
CA ASP A 68 11.64 -9.39 -27.52
C ASP A 68 11.20 -8.91 -26.11
N GLU A 69 12.11 -8.30 -25.36
CA GLU A 69 11.89 -7.81 -24.01
C GLU A 69 11.92 -6.28 -23.95
N PHE A 70 11.03 -5.71 -23.14
CA PHE A 70 10.98 -4.29 -22.89
C PHE A 70 10.42 -3.99 -21.49
N LEU A 71 10.48 -2.71 -21.09
CA LEU A 71 9.90 -2.24 -19.85
C LEU A 71 8.57 -1.56 -20.13
N LEU A 72 7.60 -1.75 -19.23
CA LEU A 72 6.34 -1.00 -19.28
C LEU A 72 5.95 -0.43 -17.93
N THR A 73 5.19 0.65 -17.97
CA THR A 73 4.47 1.23 -16.82
C THR A 73 3.17 1.86 -17.32
N PHE A 74 2.23 2.09 -16.42
CA PHE A 74 0.96 2.72 -16.75
C PHE A 74 0.81 4.08 -16.08
N GLU A 75 0.06 4.98 -16.70
CA GLU A 75 -0.26 6.30 -16.18
C GLU A 75 -1.77 6.59 -16.32
N GLY A 76 -2.30 7.34 -15.33
CA GLY A 76 -3.69 7.78 -15.37
C GLY A 76 -4.73 6.71 -14.98
N PRO A 77 -5.98 6.89 -15.42
CA PRO A 77 -7.11 6.04 -15.02
C PRO A 77 -7.02 4.59 -15.50
N HIS A 78 -6.18 4.34 -16.52
CA HIS A 78 -5.92 3.01 -17.06
C HIS A 78 -4.77 2.27 -16.32
N SER A 79 -4.14 2.94 -15.34
CA SER A 79 -3.09 2.30 -14.55
C SER A 79 -3.71 1.25 -13.63
N PRO A 80 -3.30 -0.02 -13.70
CA PRO A 80 -3.71 -1.02 -12.72
C PRO A 80 -3.38 -0.54 -11.31
N ARG A 81 -4.29 -0.73 -10.35
CA ARG A 81 -4.06 -0.29 -8.97
C ARG A 81 -2.81 -0.93 -8.38
N GLY A 82 -2.02 -0.14 -7.67
CA GLY A 82 -0.72 -0.54 -7.12
C GLY A 82 0.46 -0.38 -8.07
N CYS A 83 0.24 -0.13 -9.36
CA CYS A 83 1.29 0.28 -10.30
C CYS A 83 1.55 1.79 -10.22
N THR A 84 1.30 2.42 -9.07
CA THR A 84 1.60 3.84 -8.85
C THR A 84 3.10 4.04 -8.87
N GLY A 85 3.59 4.11 -10.02
CA GLY A 85 4.39 5.13 -10.55
C GLY A 85 5.88 5.11 -10.31
N ARG A 86 6.53 4.13 -9.70
CA ARG A 86 7.99 4.20 -9.51
C ARG A 86 8.76 3.01 -10.05
N ALA A 87 8.11 1.91 -10.37
CA ALA A 87 8.76 0.71 -10.89
C ALA A 87 8.38 0.47 -12.36
N TRP A 88 9.37 0.15 -13.16
CA TRP A 88 9.16 -0.48 -14.44
C TRP A 88 8.76 -1.94 -14.22
N ARG A 89 7.99 -2.49 -15.17
CA ARG A 89 7.73 -3.93 -15.26
C ARG A 89 8.44 -4.45 -16.50
N ARG A 90 9.29 -5.44 -16.33
CA ARG A 90 9.93 -6.13 -17.44
C ARG A 90 8.98 -7.18 -17.98
N VAL A 91 8.79 -7.16 -19.27
CA VAL A 91 7.89 -8.08 -19.99
C VAL A 91 8.57 -8.59 -21.23
N ARG A 92 8.13 -9.76 -21.70
CA ARG A 92 8.52 -10.33 -22.98
C ARG A 92 7.31 -10.43 -23.88
N LEU A 93 7.53 -10.22 -25.17
CA LEU A 93 6.53 -10.37 -26.21
C LEU A 93 6.76 -11.72 -26.92
N PRO A 94 6.02 -12.78 -26.58
CA PRO A 94 6.21 -14.12 -27.15
C PRO A 94 5.62 -14.19 -28.57
N ALA A 95 6.25 -13.54 -29.53
CA ALA A 95 5.81 -13.47 -30.92
C ALA A 95 6.96 -13.74 -31.88
N ALA A 96 6.67 -14.36 -33.03
CA ALA A 96 7.65 -14.59 -34.10
C ALA A 96 8.17 -13.26 -34.70
N ASP A 97 7.34 -12.22 -34.66
CA ASP A 97 7.69 -10.83 -35.03
C ASP A 97 7.30 -9.91 -33.86
N PRO A 98 8.24 -9.64 -32.93
CA PRO A 98 7.98 -8.79 -31.77
C PRO A 98 7.64 -7.34 -32.14
N VAL A 99 8.25 -6.77 -33.20
CA VAL A 99 7.99 -5.41 -33.64
C VAL A 99 6.54 -5.26 -34.11
N ALA A 100 6.08 -6.14 -35.02
CA ALA A 100 4.71 -6.10 -35.49
C ALA A 100 3.69 -6.37 -34.37
N ALA A 101 4.05 -7.17 -33.37
CA ALA A 101 3.19 -7.43 -32.21
C ALA A 101 3.12 -6.20 -31.29
N LEU A 102 4.23 -5.51 -31.02
CA LEU A 102 4.23 -4.28 -30.23
C LEU A 102 3.50 -3.13 -30.97
N VAL A 103 3.62 -3.03 -32.29
CA VAL A 103 2.83 -2.08 -33.10
C VAL A 103 1.34 -2.32 -32.93
N ARG A 104 0.90 -3.58 -32.97
CA ARG A 104 -0.52 -3.92 -32.74
C ARG A 104 -0.98 -3.51 -31.35
N LEU A 105 -0.15 -3.76 -30.33
CA LEU A 105 -0.42 -3.37 -28.95
C LEU A 105 -0.58 -1.87 -28.79
N LEU A 106 0.36 -1.09 -29.33
CA LEU A 106 0.36 0.37 -29.25
C LEU A 106 -0.74 1.03 -30.11
N SER A 107 -1.33 0.29 -31.04
CA SER A 107 -2.39 0.75 -31.94
C SER A 107 -3.75 0.13 -31.61
N ALA A 108 -3.85 -0.70 -30.61
CA ALA A 108 -5.08 -1.41 -30.25
C ALA A 108 -6.13 -0.45 -29.68
N ALA A 109 -7.41 -0.77 -29.93
CA ALA A 109 -8.53 -0.07 -29.28
C ALA A 109 -8.94 -0.71 -27.96
N ASP A 110 -8.62 -2.01 -27.78
CA ASP A 110 -8.92 -2.80 -26.58
C ASP A 110 -7.83 -3.89 -26.41
N PRO A 111 -7.10 -3.92 -25.29
CA PRO A 111 -7.12 -2.92 -24.21
C PRO A 111 -6.55 -1.56 -24.69
N ASP A 112 -7.15 -0.48 -24.23
CA ASP A 112 -6.75 0.89 -24.60
C ASP A 112 -5.30 1.19 -24.19
N PRO A 113 -4.36 1.46 -25.11
CA PRO A 113 -2.97 1.70 -24.80
C PRO A 113 -2.70 3.11 -24.24
N ARG A 114 -3.71 3.97 -24.16
CA ARG A 114 -3.56 5.29 -23.56
C ARG A 114 -3.14 5.17 -22.10
N GLY A 115 -2.10 5.90 -21.73
CA GLY A 115 -1.47 5.78 -20.42
C GLY A 115 -0.41 4.68 -20.31
N LEU A 116 -0.24 3.83 -21.32
CA LEU A 116 0.87 2.89 -21.40
C LEU A 116 2.15 3.63 -21.81
N ILE A 117 3.20 3.48 -21.01
CA ILE A 117 4.54 3.93 -21.32
C ILE A 117 5.42 2.70 -21.47
N VAL A 118 6.10 2.58 -22.58
CA VAL A 118 7.04 1.51 -22.87
C VAL A 118 8.46 2.05 -22.99
N ALA A 119 9.46 1.24 -22.66
CA ALA A 119 10.87 1.63 -22.72
C ALA A 119 11.77 0.45 -23.08
N THR A 120 12.96 0.74 -23.60
CA THR A 120 14.05 -0.23 -23.67
C THR A 120 14.44 -0.74 -22.28
N THR A 121 15.02 -1.93 -22.19
CA THR A 121 15.43 -2.54 -20.91
C THR A 121 16.48 -1.72 -20.16
N ASP A 122 17.20 -0.83 -20.84
CA ASP A 122 18.12 0.15 -20.24
C ASP A 122 17.49 1.53 -19.98
N GLY A 123 16.24 1.75 -20.43
CA GLY A 123 15.50 3.00 -20.26
C GLY A 123 16.00 4.17 -21.12
N GLU A 124 16.84 3.94 -22.12
CA GLU A 124 17.37 5.01 -23.02
C GLU A 124 16.38 5.43 -24.09
N SER A 125 15.43 4.61 -24.44
CA SER A 125 14.34 4.94 -25.36
C SER A 125 12.99 4.69 -24.68
N ILE A 126 12.06 5.65 -24.83
CA ILE A 126 10.73 5.59 -24.23
C ILE A 126 9.68 6.00 -25.26
N ALA A 127 8.49 5.39 -25.18
CA ALA A 127 7.37 5.78 -26.03
C ALA A 127 6.03 5.74 -25.27
N ARG A 128 5.07 6.58 -25.67
CA ARG A 128 3.71 6.67 -25.14
C ARG A 128 2.70 7.07 -26.19
N VAL A 129 1.49 6.49 -26.13
CA VAL A 129 0.33 6.97 -26.88
C VAL A 129 -0.27 8.18 -26.17
N VAL A 130 -0.47 9.27 -26.88
CA VAL A 130 -1.08 10.50 -26.37
C VAL A 130 -2.28 10.92 -27.24
N ASP A 131 -3.25 11.57 -26.64
CA ASP A 131 -4.39 12.12 -27.36
C ASP A 131 -4.00 13.38 -28.13
N SER A 132 -4.56 13.54 -29.32
CA SER A 132 -4.43 14.79 -30.08
C SER A 132 -5.77 15.12 -30.73
N PRO A 133 -5.98 16.42 -31.16
CA PRO A 133 -7.20 16.80 -31.86
C PRO A 133 -7.44 16.04 -33.18
N ARG A 134 -6.42 15.35 -33.69
CA ARG A 134 -6.48 14.52 -34.91
C ARG A 134 -6.54 13.02 -34.63
N GLY A 135 -6.76 12.62 -33.36
CA GLY A 135 -6.74 11.24 -32.90
C GLY A 135 -5.47 10.88 -32.12
N PRO A 136 -5.41 9.65 -31.59
CA PRO A 136 -4.24 9.18 -30.86
C PRO A 136 -2.96 9.26 -31.68
N ARG A 137 -1.87 9.72 -31.09
CA ARG A 137 -0.54 9.74 -31.70
C ARG A 137 0.49 9.13 -30.76
N LEU A 138 1.55 8.59 -31.30
CA LEU A 138 2.65 8.04 -30.52
C LEU A 138 3.76 9.08 -30.38
N LEU A 139 4.22 9.32 -29.16
CA LEU A 139 5.44 10.06 -28.86
C LEU A 139 6.54 9.08 -28.51
N ALA A 140 7.73 9.25 -29.09
CA ALA A 140 8.92 8.49 -28.72
C ALA A 140 10.10 9.43 -28.48
N LEU A 141 10.90 9.12 -27.48
CA LEU A 141 12.11 9.83 -27.13
C LEU A 141 13.27 8.85 -26.99
N THR A 142 14.42 9.20 -27.52
CA THR A 142 15.67 8.44 -27.44
C THR A 142 16.76 9.25 -26.75
N GLY A 143 17.81 8.57 -26.29
CA GLY A 143 18.94 9.22 -25.65
C GLY A 143 18.54 9.92 -24.35
N ILE A 144 17.75 9.26 -23.50
CA ILE A 144 17.17 9.86 -22.29
C ILE A 144 18.26 10.41 -21.37
N GLY A 145 19.36 9.67 -21.20
CA GLY A 145 20.52 10.14 -20.44
C GLY A 145 21.10 11.43 -20.98
N ALA A 146 21.31 11.49 -22.31
CA ALA A 146 21.82 12.67 -22.99
C ALA A 146 20.84 13.85 -22.96
N ARG A 147 19.54 13.62 -23.22
CA ARG A 147 18.50 14.69 -23.16
C ARG A 147 18.40 15.34 -21.77
N ILE A 148 18.65 14.56 -20.73
CA ILE A 148 18.68 15.10 -19.36
C ILE A 148 19.99 15.84 -19.12
N ALA A 149 21.11 15.33 -19.64
CA ALA A 149 22.40 16.04 -19.64
C ALA A 149 22.31 17.35 -20.41
N ASP A 150 21.75 17.37 -21.62
CA ASP A 150 21.59 18.58 -22.44
C ASP A 150 20.73 19.66 -21.77
N ARG A 151 19.61 19.29 -21.14
CA ARG A 151 18.82 20.23 -20.32
C ARG A 151 19.55 20.70 -19.07
N ALA A 152 20.42 19.87 -18.53
CA ALA A 152 21.36 20.22 -17.47
C ALA A 152 22.52 21.08 -18.02
N GLU A 153 23.02 20.77 -19.22
CA GLU A 153 24.12 21.49 -19.87
C GLU A 153 23.76 22.92 -20.23
N VAL A 154 22.60 23.19 -20.82
CA VAL A 154 22.15 24.57 -21.09
C VAL A 154 21.99 25.39 -19.80
N ALA A 155 21.62 24.73 -18.69
CA ALA A 155 21.58 25.40 -17.39
C ALA A 155 22.91 25.30 -16.61
N ALA A 156 23.79 24.38 -17.01
CA ALA A 156 25.05 24.07 -16.35
C ALA A 156 26.24 24.85 -16.97
N LEU A 157 26.14 25.28 -18.24
CA LEU A 157 27.19 26.10 -18.85
C LEU A 157 27.38 27.46 -18.15
N GLU A 158 26.35 27.97 -17.47
CA GLU A 158 26.43 29.21 -16.69
C GLU A 158 26.84 28.96 -15.21
N GLY A 159 26.67 27.75 -14.67
CA GLY A 159 26.98 27.43 -13.29
C GLY A 159 27.97 26.27 -13.06
N HIS A 160 28.44 25.61 -14.11
CA HIS A 160 29.19 24.37 -14.03
C HIS A 160 30.55 24.53 -13.34
N ARG A 161 31.29 25.56 -13.66
CA ARG A 161 32.62 25.83 -13.06
C ARG A 161 32.54 26.23 -11.58
N GLU A 162 31.52 27.01 -11.21
CA GLU A 162 31.28 27.37 -9.82
C GLU A 162 30.80 26.14 -9.00
N GLY A 163 29.95 25.29 -9.62
CA GLY A 163 29.45 24.09 -8.99
C GLY A 163 30.54 23.07 -8.68
N GLU A 164 31.49 22.84 -9.60
CA GLU A 164 32.61 21.93 -9.38
C GLU A 164 33.53 22.40 -8.25
N ALA A 165 33.89 23.68 -8.23
CA ALA A 165 34.71 24.26 -7.17
C ALA A 165 34.05 24.14 -5.78
N VAL A 166 32.72 24.28 -5.70
CA VAL A 166 31.96 24.08 -4.46
C VAL A 166 32.02 22.63 -4.01
N TRP A 167 31.84 21.68 -4.92
CA TRP A 167 31.91 20.26 -4.57
C TRP A 167 33.32 19.82 -4.20
N GLU A 168 34.36 20.32 -4.86
CA GLU A 168 35.76 20.10 -4.48
C GLU A 168 36.03 20.63 -3.07
N ALA A 169 35.58 21.85 -2.76
CA ALA A 169 35.72 22.43 -1.41
C ALA A 169 34.95 21.62 -0.35
N PHE A 170 33.73 21.15 -0.67
CA PHE A 170 32.93 20.29 0.19
C PHE A 170 33.66 18.96 0.49
N LEU A 171 34.23 18.34 -0.54
CA LEU A 171 34.95 17.09 -0.40
C LEU A 171 36.32 17.26 0.29
N ALA A 172 36.96 18.42 0.14
CA ALA A 172 38.22 18.76 0.83
C ALA A 172 37.99 19.20 2.30
N GLY A 173 36.73 19.41 2.69
CA GLY A 173 36.38 19.80 4.05
C GLY A 173 36.77 18.76 5.12
N PRO A 174 36.70 19.14 6.41
CA PRO A 174 37.03 18.24 7.53
C PRO A 174 36.09 17.01 7.51
N GLU A 175 36.54 15.94 8.13
CA GLU A 175 35.73 14.74 8.28
C GLU A 175 34.49 15.06 9.11
N PRO A 176 33.28 14.75 8.59
CA PRO A 176 32.05 15.10 9.26
C PRO A 176 31.85 14.30 10.55
N GLU A 177 31.17 14.89 11.51
CA GLU A 177 30.78 14.23 12.74
C GLU A 177 29.80 13.08 12.48
N ARG A 178 29.73 12.09 13.40
CA ARG A 178 28.85 10.93 13.28
C ARG A 178 27.38 11.25 12.97
N PRO A 179 26.74 12.28 13.56
CA PRO A 179 25.36 12.65 13.20
C PRO A 179 25.20 13.04 11.73
N VAL A 180 26.17 13.77 11.18
CA VAL A 180 26.20 14.17 9.76
C VAL A 180 26.33 12.94 8.87
N LEU A 181 27.25 12.04 9.17
CA LEU A 181 27.43 10.78 8.45
C LEU A 181 26.15 9.93 8.49
N GLY A 182 25.46 9.88 9.65
CA GLY A 182 24.18 9.21 9.79
C GLY A 182 23.10 9.78 8.87
N GLY A 183 22.96 11.10 8.83
CA GLY A 183 22.01 11.79 7.95
C GLY A 183 22.33 11.60 6.46
N TRP A 184 23.60 11.65 6.05
CA TRP A 184 24.02 11.30 4.69
C TRP A 184 23.61 9.88 4.34
N TYR A 185 23.93 8.97 5.24
CA TYR A 185 23.63 7.57 5.05
C TYR A 185 22.13 7.32 4.85
N GLU A 186 21.27 7.87 5.75
CA GLU A 186 19.83 7.76 5.63
C GLU A 186 19.29 8.34 4.31
N GLY A 187 19.76 9.50 3.90
CA GLY A 187 19.34 10.12 2.65
C GLY A 187 19.83 9.34 1.42
N LEU A 188 21.11 8.97 1.38
CA LEU A 188 21.69 8.22 0.26
C LEU A 188 21.04 6.85 0.08
N SER A 189 20.65 6.17 1.17
CA SER A 189 20.01 4.85 1.07
C SER A 189 18.73 4.83 0.24
N VAL A 190 18.04 5.96 0.15
CA VAL A 190 16.80 6.12 -0.61
C VAL A 190 16.92 7.12 -1.77
N ASN A 191 18.08 7.69 -2.00
CA ASN A 191 18.33 8.61 -3.11
C ASN A 191 18.31 7.85 -4.45
N PRO A 192 17.46 8.24 -5.41
CA PRO A 192 17.32 7.54 -6.68
C PRO A 192 18.57 7.65 -7.58
N SER A 193 19.45 8.61 -7.35
CA SER A 193 20.66 8.88 -8.17
C SER A 193 21.90 8.17 -7.67
N VAL A 194 21.81 7.41 -6.57
CA VAL A 194 22.96 6.65 -6.06
C VAL A 194 23.34 5.56 -7.06
N PRO A 195 24.62 5.50 -7.49
CA PRO A 195 25.13 4.45 -8.37
C PRO A 195 24.93 3.06 -7.77
N GLU A 196 24.64 2.06 -8.62
CA GLU A 196 24.26 0.71 -8.18
C GLU A 196 25.35 0.02 -7.34
N ASP A 197 26.61 0.22 -7.69
CA ASP A 197 27.75 -0.25 -6.92
C ASP A 197 27.76 0.30 -5.48
N VAL A 198 27.56 1.61 -5.35
CA VAL A 198 27.47 2.30 -4.06
C VAL A 198 26.22 1.90 -3.30
N ARG A 199 25.09 1.79 -4.00
CA ARG A 199 23.81 1.37 -3.41
C ARG A 199 23.91 0.00 -2.75
N ARG A 200 24.58 -0.95 -3.41
CA ARG A 200 24.80 -2.30 -2.90
C ARG A 200 25.66 -2.28 -1.63
N ASP A 201 26.69 -1.45 -1.60
CA ASP A 201 27.59 -1.34 -0.43
C ASP A 201 26.90 -0.62 0.73
N VAL A 202 26.14 0.44 0.46
CA VAL A 202 25.34 1.16 1.46
C VAL A 202 24.26 0.26 2.06
N LEU A 203 23.63 -0.59 1.27
CA LEU A 203 22.57 -1.49 1.77
C LEU A 203 23.10 -2.66 2.60
N ARG A 204 24.30 -3.19 2.28
CA ARG A 204 24.94 -4.21 3.11
C ARG A 204 25.28 -3.71 4.51
N ALA A 205 25.35 -2.42 4.65
CA ALA A 205 25.81 -1.77 5.87
C ALA A 205 24.70 -1.52 6.89
N PHE A 206 23.46 -1.33 6.43
CA PHE A 206 22.31 -1.02 7.29
C PHE A 206 21.01 -1.56 6.68
N PRO A 207 20.13 -2.11 7.51
CA PRO A 207 18.82 -2.58 7.07
C PRO A 207 17.84 -1.41 6.93
N LEU A 208 18.13 -0.45 6.06
CA LEU A 208 17.12 0.54 5.74
C LEU A 208 16.18 -0.01 4.68
N PRO A 209 14.87 0.10 4.90
CA PRO A 209 13.85 -0.34 3.96
C PRO A 209 13.90 0.52 2.71
N SER A 210 14.78 0.20 1.79
CA SER A 210 14.80 0.85 0.50
C SER A 210 13.59 0.37 -0.31
N ARG A 211 12.52 1.17 -0.32
CA ARG A 211 11.38 0.99 -1.22
C ARG A 211 11.77 1.08 -2.71
N THR A 212 13.05 1.23 -2.98
CA THR A 212 13.60 1.55 -4.30
C THR A 212 14.38 0.41 -4.94
N LEU A 213 14.61 -0.69 -4.21
CA LEU A 213 15.27 -1.88 -4.76
C LEU A 213 14.25 -2.88 -5.32
N PRO A 214 14.63 -3.59 -6.40
CA PRO A 214 13.90 -4.78 -6.81
C PRO A 214 13.81 -5.77 -5.64
N PRO A 215 12.70 -6.51 -5.49
CA PRO A 215 12.52 -7.44 -4.39
C PRO A 215 13.67 -8.43 -4.20
N ASP A 216 14.24 -8.99 -5.27
CA ASP A 216 15.36 -9.91 -5.18
C ASP A 216 16.65 -9.28 -4.66
N ALA A 217 17.04 -8.12 -5.18
CA ALA A 217 18.23 -7.40 -4.70
C ALA A 217 18.05 -6.91 -3.26
N PHE A 218 16.83 -6.51 -2.90
CA PHE A 218 16.47 -6.19 -1.53
C PHE A 218 16.63 -7.41 -0.62
N MET A 219 16.11 -8.57 -1.04
CA MET A 219 16.21 -9.82 -0.27
C MET A 219 17.64 -10.29 -0.08
N GLU A 220 18.50 -10.18 -1.09
CA GLU A 220 19.94 -10.47 -0.94
C GLU A 220 20.58 -9.60 0.14
N GLY A 221 20.25 -8.30 0.14
CA GLY A 221 20.71 -7.37 1.18
C GLY A 221 20.20 -7.76 2.56
N VAL A 222 18.90 -8.06 2.68
CA VAL A 222 18.28 -8.48 3.95
C VAL A 222 18.91 -9.77 4.49
N LEU A 223 19.08 -10.78 3.65
CA LEU A 223 19.67 -12.07 4.05
C LEU A 223 21.15 -11.93 4.45
N ALA A 224 21.85 -10.93 3.96
CA ALA A 224 23.22 -10.63 4.36
C ALA A 224 23.33 -9.93 5.74
N LEU A 225 22.21 -9.48 6.32
CA LEU A 225 22.22 -8.83 7.63
C LEU A 225 22.47 -9.86 8.73
N PRO A 226 23.43 -9.59 9.62
CA PRO A 226 23.77 -10.53 10.69
C PRO A 226 22.74 -10.57 11.81
N ASN A 227 21.96 -9.48 11.99
CA ASN A 227 21.00 -9.37 13.08
C ASN A 227 19.56 -9.69 12.59
N PRO A 228 18.88 -10.70 13.19
CA PRO A 228 17.49 -11.04 12.85
C PRO A 228 16.49 -9.91 13.01
N GLU A 229 16.65 -9.03 14.02
CA GLU A 229 15.75 -7.91 14.25
C GLU A 229 15.82 -6.87 13.11
N ASP A 230 17.02 -6.67 12.58
CA ASP A 230 17.23 -5.80 11.45
C ASP A 230 16.60 -6.38 10.17
N ARG A 231 16.68 -7.70 9.97
CA ARG A 231 16.00 -8.39 8.86
C ARG A 231 14.48 -8.21 8.93
N LEU A 232 13.90 -8.43 10.10
CA LEU A 232 12.46 -8.26 10.32
C LEU A 232 12.00 -6.81 10.11
N THR A 233 12.76 -5.84 10.63
CA THR A 233 12.46 -4.42 10.44
C THR A 233 12.49 -4.04 8.96
N ALA A 234 13.50 -4.50 8.23
CA ALA A 234 13.63 -4.24 6.80
C ALA A 234 12.42 -4.76 6.01
N VAL A 235 12.04 -6.03 6.22
CA VAL A 235 10.94 -6.65 5.44
C VAL A 235 9.57 -6.10 5.80
N HIS A 236 9.35 -5.71 7.06
CA HIS A 236 8.07 -5.12 7.47
C HIS A 236 7.73 -3.84 6.71
N MET A 237 8.73 -3.12 6.25
CA MET A 237 8.58 -1.87 5.49
C MET A 237 8.49 -2.08 3.97
N HIS A 238 8.77 -3.28 3.46
CA HIS A 238 8.75 -3.55 2.02
C HIS A 238 7.43 -4.21 1.59
N ARG A 239 6.63 -3.50 0.80
CA ARG A 239 5.26 -3.90 0.43
C ARG A 239 5.15 -4.81 -0.80
N GLU A 240 6.25 -5.09 -1.49
CA GLU A 240 6.25 -5.78 -2.79
C GLU A 240 6.90 -7.18 -2.73
N LEU A 241 7.10 -7.74 -1.53
CA LEU A 241 7.67 -9.08 -1.38
C LEU A 241 6.65 -10.14 -1.75
N GLY A 242 6.98 -10.96 -2.74
CA GLY A 242 6.19 -12.12 -3.14
C GLY A 242 6.40 -13.32 -2.21
N PRO A 243 5.59 -14.40 -2.38
CA PRO A 243 5.69 -15.62 -1.59
C PRO A 243 7.10 -16.24 -1.55
N GLU A 244 7.82 -16.18 -2.68
CA GLU A 244 9.18 -16.69 -2.83
C GLU A 244 10.20 -15.96 -1.94
N HIS A 245 10.03 -14.66 -1.72
CA HIS A 245 10.88 -13.86 -0.84
C HIS A 245 10.65 -14.23 0.62
N TRP A 246 9.39 -14.38 1.03
CA TRP A 246 9.04 -14.82 2.37
C TRP A 246 9.54 -16.23 2.66
N ALA A 247 9.45 -17.14 1.68
CA ALA A 247 10.01 -18.49 1.78
C ALA A 247 11.53 -18.48 2.03
N ARG A 248 12.27 -17.62 1.33
CA ARG A 248 13.72 -17.44 1.55
C ARG A 248 14.02 -16.95 2.97
N LEU A 249 13.22 -16.01 3.49
CA LEU A 249 13.35 -15.51 4.87
C LEU A 249 13.10 -16.61 5.90
N VAL A 250 12.02 -17.39 5.75
CA VAL A 250 11.72 -18.49 6.67
C VAL A 250 12.84 -19.51 6.71
N ARG A 251 13.39 -19.88 5.54
CA ARG A 251 14.51 -20.82 5.47
C ARG A 251 15.80 -20.27 6.08
N ALA A 252 16.01 -18.95 6.01
CA ALA A 252 17.17 -18.28 6.54
C ALA A 252 17.03 -17.84 8.01
N ALA A 253 15.84 -17.99 8.60
CA ALA A 253 15.57 -17.57 9.96
C ALA A 253 16.24 -18.49 11.00
N ASP A 254 17.26 -17.95 11.68
CA ASP A 254 18.10 -18.71 12.61
C ASP A 254 17.48 -18.85 14.00
N THR A 255 16.65 -17.90 14.41
CA THR A 255 16.09 -17.85 15.76
C THR A 255 14.59 -18.16 15.80
N PRO A 256 14.09 -18.82 16.87
CA PRO A 256 12.65 -19.03 17.04
C PRO A 256 11.85 -17.72 17.08
N ARG A 257 12.43 -16.63 17.59
CA ARG A 257 11.80 -15.31 17.65
C ARG A 257 11.58 -14.75 16.25
N GLU A 258 12.57 -14.85 15.38
CA GLU A 258 12.48 -14.43 14.00
C GLU A 258 11.40 -15.22 13.25
N ARG A 259 11.40 -16.54 13.37
CA ARG A 259 10.39 -17.40 12.74
C ARG A 259 8.98 -17.13 13.28
N LEU A 260 8.85 -16.83 14.57
CA LEU A 260 7.58 -16.43 15.18
C LEU A 260 7.06 -15.11 14.56
N CYS A 261 7.91 -14.10 14.47
CA CYS A 261 7.51 -12.82 13.86
C CYS A 261 7.11 -13.00 12.38
N LEU A 262 7.85 -13.82 11.63
CA LEU A 262 7.50 -14.15 10.24
C LEU A 262 6.15 -14.86 10.13
N ALA A 263 5.89 -15.82 11.02
CA ALA A 263 4.61 -16.54 11.07
C ALA A 263 3.44 -15.59 11.42
N MET A 264 3.63 -14.67 12.36
CA MET A 264 2.62 -13.66 12.73
C MET A 264 2.32 -12.70 11.57
N VAL A 265 3.37 -12.17 10.90
CA VAL A 265 3.19 -11.30 9.73
C VAL A 265 2.47 -12.03 8.59
N ALA A 266 2.76 -13.31 8.42
CA ALA A 266 2.09 -14.15 7.43
C ALA A 266 0.63 -14.40 7.77
N ALA A 267 0.33 -14.70 9.02
CA ALA A 267 -1.03 -14.96 9.49
C ALA A 267 -1.90 -13.70 9.39
N ASP A 268 -1.35 -12.53 9.74
CA ASP A 268 -2.05 -11.24 9.66
C ASP A 268 -2.22 -10.74 8.22
N GLY A 269 -1.25 -11.05 7.35
CA GLY A 269 -1.21 -10.55 5.98
C GLY A 269 -1.95 -11.41 4.97
N ARG A 270 -2.50 -12.62 5.34
CA ARG A 270 -3.08 -13.65 4.44
C ARG A 270 -2.30 -13.81 3.12
N ILE A 271 -0.98 -13.62 3.20
CA ILE A 271 -0.08 -13.84 2.08
C ILE A 271 -0.13 -15.34 1.76
N PRO A 272 -0.42 -15.75 0.52
CA PRO A 272 -0.34 -17.16 0.15
C PRO A 272 1.13 -17.58 0.20
N TRP A 273 1.43 -18.45 1.16
CA TRP A 273 2.75 -19.01 1.33
C TRP A 273 2.85 -20.33 0.58
N ASP A 274 4.04 -20.66 0.11
CA ASP A 274 4.28 -21.98 -0.44
C ASP A 274 4.12 -23.07 0.63
N GLU A 275 3.69 -24.26 0.20
CA GLU A 275 3.42 -25.39 1.09
C GLU A 275 4.64 -25.74 1.95
N GLU A 276 5.86 -25.66 1.38
CA GLU A 276 7.10 -26.01 2.07
C GLU A 276 7.35 -25.07 3.27
N SER A 277 7.19 -23.76 3.08
CA SER A 277 7.33 -22.76 4.16
C SER A 277 6.27 -22.93 5.25
N CYS A 278 5.00 -23.21 4.87
CA CYS A 278 3.94 -23.51 5.83
C CYS A 278 4.26 -24.76 6.67
N VAL A 279 4.76 -25.81 6.03
CA VAL A 279 5.16 -27.05 6.71
C VAL A 279 6.35 -26.83 7.63
N LEU A 280 7.34 -26.04 7.19
CA LEU A 280 8.51 -25.71 8.00
C LEU A 280 8.11 -25.02 9.31
N LEU A 281 7.23 -24.03 9.25
CA LEU A 281 6.70 -23.35 10.44
C LEU A 281 5.81 -24.24 11.27
N ALA A 282 4.98 -25.08 10.66
CA ALA A 282 4.10 -26.03 11.35
C ALA A 282 4.86 -27.18 12.05
N THR A 283 6.12 -27.42 11.66
CA THR A 283 7.01 -28.43 12.26
C THR A 283 8.15 -27.82 13.06
N ASP A 284 8.13 -26.52 13.31
CA ASP A 284 9.16 -25.80 14.04
C ASP A 284 9.41 -26.39 15.45
N PRO A 285 10.65 -26.41 15.95
CA PRO A 285 10.94 -26.81 17.32
C PRO A 285 10.19 -26.00 18.38
N SER A 286 9.91 -24.72 18.12
CA SER A 286 9.16 -23.84 19.03
C SER A 286 7.65 -24.06 18.93
N GLY A 287 7.00 -24.42 20.03
CA GLY A 287 5.54 -24.53 20.08
C GLY A 287 4.81 -23.23 19.75
N ARG A 288 5.41 -22.07 20.07
CA ARG A 288 4.83 -20.77 19.72
C ARG A 288 4.77 -20.56 18.20
N VAL A 289 5.84 -20.90 17.49
CA VAL A 289 5.87 -20.83 16.03
C VAL A 289 4.83 -21.77 15.42
N ARG A 290 4.75 -23.00 15.90
CA ARG A 290 3.74 -23.96 15.42
C ARG A 290 2.31 -23.52 15.69
N ALA A 291 2.05 -22.85 16.83
CA ALA A 291 0.73 -22.33 17.16
C ALA A 291 0.28 -21.22 16.18
N GLU A 292 1.18 -20.31 15.81
CA GLU A 292 0.91 -19.29 14.80
C GLU A 292 0.74 -19.90 13.39
N ALA A 293 1.52 -20.94 13.08
CA ALA A 293 1.45 -21.62 11.79
C ALA A 293 0.08 -22.28 11.51
N VAL A 294 -0.72 -22.56 12.54
CA VAL A 294 -2.09 -23.06 12.39
C VAL A 294 -2.97 -22.13 11.54
N GLY A 295 -2.73 -20.81 11.61
CA GLY A 295 -3.49 -19.78 10.89
C GLY A 295 -3.03 -19.54 9.45
N LEU A 296 -1.97 -20.19 9.00
CA LEU A 296 -1.38 -19.93 7.69
C LEU A 296 -2.28 -20.41 6.55
N THR A 297 -2.58 -19.50 5.63
CA THR A 297 -3.24 -19.83 4.36
C THR A 297 -2.30 -20.69 3.52
N GLY A 298 -2.71 -21.90 3.17
CA GLY A 298 -1.86 -22.85 2.44
C GLY A 298 -1.27 -23.97 3.29
N LEU A 299 -1.48 -23.97 4.62
CA LEU A 299 -1.11 -25.13 5.45
C LEU A 299 -1.96 -26.36 5.06
N PRO A 300 -1.33 -27.46 4.59
CA PRO A 300 -2.08 -28.64 4.23
C PRO A 300 -2.87 -29.23 5.41
N VAL A 301 -4.10 -29.68 5.15
CA VAL A 301 -5.01 -30.22 6.15
C VAL A 301 -4.36 -31.37 6.95
N ARG A 302 -3.53 -32.20 6.32
CA ARG A 302 -2.79 -33.28 7.01
C ARG A 302 -1.90 -32.77 8.14
N HIS A 303 -1.24 -31.62 7.94
CA HIS A 303 -0.40 -30.99 8.97
C HIS A 303 -1.24 -30.32 10.05
N LEU A 304 -2.32 -29.63 9.66
CA LEU A 304 -3.28 -29.07 10.60
C LEU A 304 -3.86 -30.16 11.52
N LEU A 305 -4.22 -31.33 10.96
CA LEU A 305 -4.68 -32.47 11.75
C LEU A 305 -3.59 -33.05 12.66
N ALA A 306 -2.33 -33.07 12.23
CA ALA A 306 -1.21 -33.49 13.06
C ALA A 306 -1.01 -32.55 14.27
N LEU A 307 -1.11 -31.23 14.07
CA LEU A 307 -1.00 -30.22 15.12
C LEU A 307 -2.07 -30.38 16.22
N THR A 308 -3.22 -30.97 15.93
CA THR A 308 -4.19 -31.31 16.98
C THR A 308 -3.65 -32.33 17.98
N ARG A 309 -2.56 -33.04 17.65
CA ARG A 309 -1.88 -34.05 18.51
C ARG A 309 -0.53 -33.55 19.03
N ASP A 310 -0.23 -32.27 18.86
CA ASP A 310 1.03 -31.68 19.27
C ASP A 310 1.33 -31.88 20.76
N ALA A 311 2.61 -31.94 21.09
CA ALA A 311 3.02 -32.04 22.50
C ALA A 311 2.64 -30.79 23.30
N ASP A 312 2.68 -29.59 22.63
CA ASP A 312 2.34 -28.32 23.25
C ASP A 312 0.82 -28.10 23.28
N ALA A 313 0.29 -27.80 24.46
CA ALA A 313 -1.14 -27.57 24.64
C ALA A 313 -1.64 -26.30 23.89
N ALA A 314 -0.82 -25.25 23.76
CA ALA A 314 -1.20 -24.05 23.04
C ALA A 314 -1.37 -24.35 21.54
N VAL A 315 -0.49 -25.19 20.98
CA VAL A 315 -0.59 -25.65 19.58
C VAL A 315 -1.86 -26.49 19.39
N ARG A 316 -2.12 -27.45 20.29
CA ARG A 316 -3.35 -28.24 20.20
C ARG A 316 -4.61 -27.41 20.30
N ALA A 317 -4.63 -26.39 21.18
CA ALA A 317 -5.77 -25.49 21.33
C ALA A 317 -6.00 -24.64 20.05
N ALA A 318 -4.93 -24.08 19.48
CA ALA A 318 -5.01 -23.34 18.21
C ALA A 318 -5.51 -24.26 17.08
N ALA A 319 -4.90 -25.44 16.93
CA ALA A 319 -5.27 -26.41 15.91
C ALA A 319 -6.71 -26.95 16.10
N CYS A 320 -7.17 -27.12 17.33
CA CYS A 320 -8.55 -27.49 17.64
C CYS A 320 -9.54 -26.48 17.06
N ARG A 321 -9.27 -25.20 17.24
CA ARG A 321 -10.13 -24.12 16.75
C ARG A 321 -10.30 -24.15 15.24
N THR A 322 -9.21 -24.33 14.52
CA THR A 322 -9.18 -24.28 13.06
C THR A 322 -9.62 -25.59 12.41
N ALA A 323 -9.20 -26.72 12.97
CA ALA A 323 -9.45 -28.04 12.39
C ALA A 323 -10.83 -28.63 12.74
N TRP A 324 -11.57 -28.08 13.69
CA TRP A 324 -12.80 -28.68 14.22
C TRP A 324 -13.78 -29.21 13.16
N PRO A 325 -14.08 -28.48 12.07
CA PRO A 325 -15.01 -28.95 11.05
C PRO A 325 -14.57 -30.25 10.35
N VAL A 326 -13.26 -30.48 10.24
CA VAL A 326 -12.67 -31.62 9.50
C VAL A 326 -12.19 -32.74 10.43
N LEU A 327 -12.37 -32.59 11.76
CA LEU A 327 -11.99 -33.62 12.73
C LEU A 327 -12.96 -34.80 12.75
N SER A 328 -12.42 -36.02 12.89
CA SER A 328 -13.21 -37.21 13.19
C SER A 328 -13.87 -37.10 14.59
N ALA A 329 -15.01 -37.79 14.77
CA ALA A 329 -15.71 -37.86 16.05
C ALA A 329 -14.81 -38.39 17.19
N GLU A 330 -13.93 -39.33 16.88
CA GLU A 330 -12.95 -39.85 17.84
C GLU A 330 -11.97 -38.76 18.29
N ARG A 331 -11.44 -37.97 17.33
CA ARG A 331 -10.49 -36.89 17.63
C ARG A 331 -11.16 -35.74 18.39
N ARG A 332 -12.38 -35.36 18.02
CA ARG A 332 -13.18 -34.40 18.80
C ARG A 332 -13.36 -34.84 20.26
N ARG A 333 -13.72 -36.11 20.49
CA ARG A 333 -13.81 -36.67 21.87
C ARG A 333 -12.48 -36.62 22.61
N ALA A 334 -11.38 -36.94 21.96
CA ALA A 334 -10.06 -36.87 22.58
C ALA A 334 -9.67 -35.45 23.00
N LEU A 335 -10.00 -34.42 22.19
CA LEU A 335 -9.74 -33.00 22.53
C LEU A 335 -10.65 -32.50 23.66
N LEU A 336 -11.90 -32.95 23.70
CA LEU A 336 -12.82 -32.68 24.83
C LEU A 336 -12.34 -33.27 26.15
N ALA A 337 -11.55 -34.34 26.11
CA ALA A 337 -10.95 -35.00 27.25
C ALA A 337 -9.45 -34.69 27.42
N ASP A 338 -8.92 -33.69 26.75
CA ASP A 338 -7.49 -33.34 26.80
C ASP A 338 -7.04 -32.98 28.21
N GLY A 339 -5.80 -33.36 28.58
CA GLY A 339 -5.23 -33.04 29.89
C GLY A 339 -5.12 -31.54 30.18
N ALA A 340 -4.92 -30.71 29.14
CA ALA A 340 -4.78 -29.26 29.26
C ALA A 340 -6.14 -28.56 29.25
N ALA A 341 -6.38 -27.68 30.22
CA ALA A 341 -7.63 -26.93 30.33
C ALA A 341 -7.88 -26.02 29.11
N SER A 342 -6.83 -25.37 28.55
CA SER A 342 -6.93 -24.53 27.36
C SER A 342 -7.45 -25.31 26.15
N VAL A 343 -7.02 -26.54 25.94
CA VAL A 343 -7.47 -27.41 24.85
C VAL A 343 -8.93 -27.80 25.05
N ARG A 344 -9.27 -28.25 26.28
CA ARG A 344 -10.67 -28.58 26.60
C ARG A 344 -11.61 -27.41 26.40
N THR A 345 -11.20 -26.21 26.84
CA THR A 345 -12.00 -24.98 26.64
C THR A 345 -12.28 -24.72 25.16
N GLU A 346 -11.26 -24.78 24.29
CA GLU A 346 -11.45 -24.59 22.84
C GLU A 346 -12.35 -25.68 22.24
N ALA A 347 -12.12 -26.96 22.65
CA ALA A 347 -12.92 -28.07 22.18
C ALA A 347 -14.39 -27.97 22.62
N LEU A 348 -14.64 -27.54 23.87
CA LEU A 348 -15.99 -27.31 24.38
C LEU A 348 -16.71 -26.18 23.67
N LEU A 349 -16.01 -25.05 23.43
CA LEU A 349 -16.58 -23.95 22.65
C LEU A 349 -17.01 -24.44 21.26
N ARG A 350 -16.14 -25.17 20.55
CA ARG A 350 -16.47 -25.72 19.22
C ARG A 350 -17.59 -26.76 19.30
N HIS A 351 -17.57 -27.64 20.35
CA HIS A 351 -18.62 -28.62 20.55
C HIS A 351 -19.99 -27.99 20.77
N HIS A 352 -20.04 -26.95 21.60
CA HIS A 352 -21.27 -26.23 21.90
C HIS A 352 -21.72 -25.25 20.78
N GLU A 353 -21.02 -25.17 19.69
CA GLU A 353 -21.58 -24.56 18.45
C GLU A 353 -22.66 -25.43 17.81
N GLU A 354 -22.61 -26.75 18.06
CA GLU A 354 -23.52 -27.76 17.50
C GLU A 354 -24.46 -28.36 18.55
N VAL A 355 -24.05 -28.36 19.83
CA VAL A 355 -24.77 -28.98 20.94
C VAL A 355 -25.14 -27.93 21.99
N PRO A 356 -26.40 -27.80 22.38
CA PRO A 356 -26.83 -26.78 23.33
C PRO A 356 -26.02 -26.75 24.62
N LEU A 357 -25.55 -25.56 24.99
CA LEU A 357 -24.85 -25.31 26.27
C LEU A 357 -25.88 -25.05 27.38
N THR A 358 -25.81 -25.84 28.44
CA THR A 358 -26.74 -25.72 29.56
C THR A 358 -26.24 -24.81 30.68
N PRO A 359 -27.13 -24.31 31.60
CA PRO A 359 -26.73 -23.42 32.70
C PRO A 359 -25.65 -24.02 33.61
N GLU A 360 -25.65 -25.34 33.86
CA GLU A 360 -24.71 -25.99 34.75
C GLU A 360 -23.26 -25.95 34.23
N ARG A 361 -23.08 -25.82 32.92
CA ARG A 361 -21.77 -25.77 32.26
C ARG A 361 -21.31 -24.35 31.92
N PHE A 362 -22.26 -23.43 31.79
CA PHE A 362 -21.97 -22.05 31.45
C PHE A 362 -21.11 -21.37 32.53
N GLY A 363 -20.04 -20.71 32.13
CA GLY A 363 -19.10 -20.02 33.01
C GLY A 363 -18.22 -20.94 33.88
N ARG A 364 -18.53 -22.25 33.91
CA ARG A 364 -17.77 -23.27 34.65
C ARG A 364 -16.76 -23.98 33.74
N ASP A 365 -17.25 -24.51 32.64
CA ASP A 365 -16.46 -25.32 31.71
C ASP A 365 -15.90 -24.48 30.55
N VAL A 366 -16.56 -23.37 30.22
CA VAL A 366 -16.20 -22.43 29.15
C VAL A 366 -16.29 -20.99 29.65
N PRO A 367 -15.44 -20.07 29.17
CA PRO A 367 -15.53 -18.65 29.50
C PRO A 367 -16.88 -18.07 29.07
N ALA A 368 -17.55 -17.38 30.01
CA ALA A 368 -18.95 -16.95 29.83
C ALA A 368 -19.15 -16.02 28.63
N ASP A 369 -18.26 -15.06 28.44
CA ASP A 369 -18.27 -14.11 27.32
C ASP A 369 -18.15 -14.81 25.96
N ARG A 370 -17.14 -15.66 25.80
CA ARG A 370 -16.94 -16.42 24.56
C ARG A 370 -18.10 -17.38 24.29
N ALA A 371 -18.61 -18.04 25.32
CA ALA A 371 -19.73 -18.95 25.19
C ALA A 371 -21.02 -18.21 24.80
N ALA A 372 -21.30 -17.07 25.42
CA ALA A 372 -22.46 -16.25 25.11
C ALA A 372 -22.47 -15.79 23.65
N GLY A 373 -21.31 -15.40 23.10
CA GLY A 373 -21.21 -14.88 21.73
C GLY A 373 -21.09 -15.93 20.62
N SER A 374 -20.80 -17.22 20.94
CA SER A 374 -20.50 -18.19 19.89
C SER A 374 -21.19 -19.55 20.03
N CYS A 375 -21.62 -19.95 21.23
CA CYS A 375 -22.24 -21.26 21.44
C CYS A 375 -23.74 -21.26 21.12
N LEU A 376 -24.26 -22.44 20.80
CA LEU A 376 -25.71 -22.71 20.81
C LEU A 376 -26.15 -22.79 22.28
N LEU A 377 -26.90 -21.80 22.73
CA LEU A 377 -27.35 -21.71 24.13
C LEU A 377 -28.66 -22.47 24.30
N ALA A 378 -28.77 -23.23 25.39
CA ALA A 378 -30.04 -23.86 25.77
C ALA A 378 -31.08 -22.78 26.15
N PRO A 379 -32.39 -22.97 25.85
CA PRO A 379 -33.41 -21.94 26.09
C PRO A 379 -33.46 -21.45 27.54
N ASP A 380 -33.31 -22.32 28.50
CA ASP A 380 -33.28 -22.00 29.93
C ASP A 380 -32.05 -21.16 30.30
N LEU A 381 -30.91 -21.41 29.68
CA LEU A 381 -29.71 -20.60 29.84
C LEU A 381 -29.93 -19.18 29.27
N VAL A 382 -30.55 -19.08 28.08
CA VAL A 382 -30.87 -17.77 27.47
C VAL A 382 -31.76 -16.97 28.42
N GLU A 383 -32.84 -17.54 28.94
CA GLU A 383 -33.74 -16.87 29.89
C GLU A 383 -33.00 -16.42 31.16
N GLN A 384 -32.16 -17.28 31.71
CA GLN A 384 -31.34 -16.96 32.88
C GLN A 384 -30.42 -15.76 32.58
N LEU A 385 -29.71 -15.74 31.44
CA LEU A 385 -28.78 -14.70 31.09
C LEU A 385 -29.47 -13.36 30.80
N LEU A 386 -30.63 -13.38 30.17
CA LEU A 386 -31.45 -12.19 29.98
C LEU A 386 -31.96 -11.61 31.30
N ALA A 387 -32.24 -12.46 32.30
CA ALA A 387 -32.72 -12.02 33.62
C ALA A 387 -31.61 -11.47 34.51
N THR A 388 -30.33 -11.78 34.31
CA THR A 388 -29.21 -11.44 35.22
C THR A 388 -28.86 -9.95 35.26
N GLY A 389 -29.34 -9.14 34.33
CA GLY A 389 -29.02 -7.72 34.25
C GLY A 389 -27.59 -7.40 33.79
N ASP A 390 -26.75 -8.38 33.49
CA ASP A 390 -25.40 -8.17 32.97
C ASP A 390 -25.44 -7.73 31.49
N THR A 391 -25.32 -6.43 31.28
CA THR A 391 -25.33 -5.84 29.93
C THR A 391 -24.24 -6.39 29.04
N ARG A 392 -23.04 -6.68 29.59
CA ARG A 392 -21.93 -7.21 28.78
C ARG A 392 -22.30 -8.56 28.16
N LEU A 393 -22.85 -9.48 28.98
CA LEU A 393 -23.29 -10.77 28.47
C LEU A 393 -24.46 -10.63 27.48
N ARG A 394 -25.41 -9.69 27.73
CA ARG A 394 -26.49 -9.44 26.78
C ARG A 394 -25.98 -8.92 25.43
N VAL A 395 -24.93 -8.09 25.41
CA VAL A 395 -24.25 -7.64 24.16
C VAL A 395 -23.65 -8.83 23.41
N GLU A 396 -22.93 -9.72 24.13
CA GLU A 396 -22.35 -10.92 23.51
C GLU A 396 -23.43 -11.85 22.95
N ILE A 397 -24.52 -12.07 23.71
CA ILE A 397 -25.66 -12.86 23.24
C ILE A 397 -26.30 -12.21 22.01
N ALA A 398 -26.51 -10.91 22.02
CA ALA A 398 -27.11 -10.18 20.91
C ALA A 398 -26.35 -10.36 19.60
N GLY A 399 -25.03 -10.47 19.68
CA GLY A 399 -24.14 -10.76 18.53
C GLY A 399 -24.10 -12.25 18.12
N ASN A 400 -24.61 -13.17 18.94
CA ASN A 400 -24.48 -14.61 18.70
C ASN A 400 -25.30 -15.05 17.46
N PRO A 401 -24.67 -15.56 16.39
CA PRO A 401 -25.37 -15.96 15.16
C PRO A 401 -26.28 -17.19 15.32
N ARG A 402 -26.19 -17.90 16.46
CA ARG A 402 -26.97 -19.13 16.75
C ARG A 402 -28.21 -18.87 17.60
N LEU A 403 -28.51 -17.60 17.85
CA LEU A 403 -29.66 -17.23 18.64
C LEU A 403 -30.97 -17.39 17.85
N ASP A 404 -32.02 -17.85 18.51
CA ASP A 404 -33.33 -17.97 17.88
C ASP A 404 -33.96 -16.60 17.57
N PRO A 405 -34.80 -16.48 16.53
CA PRO A 405 -35.37 -15.20 16.11
C PRO A 405 -36.25 -14.53 17.18
N HIS A 406 -36.90 -15.28 18.06
CA HIS A 406 -37.76 -14.71 19.10
C HIS A 406 -36.88 -13.99 20.15
N THR A 407 -35.79 -14.60 20.56
CA THR A 407 -34.81 -13.98 21.47
C THR A 407 -34.14 -12.75 20.83
N VAL A 408 -33.80 -12.81 19.55
CA VAL A 408 -33.29 -11.64 18.80
C VAL A 408 -34.28 -10.48 18.84
N ALA A 409 -35.57 -10.75 18.63
CA ALA A 409 -36.62 -9.71 18.68
C ALA A 409 -36.75 -9.08 20.08
N ARG A 410 -36.61 -9.88 21.15
CA ARG A 410 -36.57 -9.36 22.54
C ARG A 410 -35.38 -8.45 22.80
N LEU A 411 -34.19 -8.85 22.35
CA LEU A 411 -32.97 -8.06 22.52
C LEU A 411 -32.99 -6.78 21.65
N ALA A 412 -33.74 -6.76 20.55
CA ALA A 412 -33.97 -5.56 19.74
C ALA A 412 -34.72 -4.45 20.51
N GLU A 413 -35.43 -4.80 21.58
CA GLU A 413 -36.14 -3.91 22.48
C GLU A 413 -35.45 -3.74 23.84
N ASP A 414 -34.20 -4.22 23.99
CA ASP A 414 -33.45 -4.12 25.25
C ASP A 414 -33.31 -2.66 25.71
N ALA A 415 -33.33 -2.46 27.02
CA ALA A 415 -33.19 -1.14 27.61
C ALA A 415 -31.82 -0.51 27.33
N ASP A 416 -30.76 -1.33 27.22
CA ASP A 416 -29.40 -0.86 26.94
C ASP A 416 -29.15 -0.73 25.44
N ASP A 417 -28.75 0.48 25.04
CA ASP A 417 -28.49 0.81 23.65
C ASP A 417 -27.40 -0.05 22.98
N ARG A 418 -26.36 -0.46 23.73
CA ARG A 418 -25.30 -1.34 23.22
C ARG A 418 -25.80 -2.71 22.82
N VAL A 419 -26.81 -3.22 23.52
CA VAL A 419 -27.45 -4.49 23.20
C VAL A 419 -28.24 -4.34 21.90
N ARG A 420 -29.07 -3.28 21.78
CA ARG A 420 -29.80 -3.00 20.56
C ARG A 420 -28.87 -2.78 19.36
N HIS A 421 -27.77 -2.06 19.59
CA HIS A 421 -26.73 -1.86 18.55
C HIS A 421 -26.14 -3.19 18.08
N ALA A 422 -25.77 -4.11 19.01
CA ALA A 422 -25.26 -5.44 18.65
C ALA A 422 -26.29 -6.24 17.83
N VAL A 423 -27.58 -6.15 18.17
CA VAL A 423 -28.66 -6.74 17.36
C VAL A 423 -28.68 -6.12 15.95
N ALA A 424 -28.66 -4.78 15.83
CA ALA A 424 -28.75 -4.10 14.55
C ALA A 424 -27.60 -4.46 13.57
N LEU A 425 -26.46 -4.92 14.10
CA LEU A 425 -25.29 -5.33 13.31
C LEU A 425 -25.34 -6.79 12.82
N ARG A 426 -26.33 -7.56 13.19
CA ARG A 426 -26.46 -8.98 12.80
C ARG A 426 -26.63 -9.14 11.28
N ALA A 427 -26.05 -10.21 10.74
CA ALA A 427 -26.13 -10.55 9.32
C ALA A 427 -27.50 -11.16 8.92
N ASP A 428 -28.22 -11.73 9.87
CA ASP A 428 -29.44 -12.51 9.68
C ASP A 428 -30.73 -11.70 9.81
N LEU A 429 -30.66 -10.39 10.08
CA LEU A 429 -31.82 -9.51 10.08
C LEU A 429 -32.27 -9.14 8.66
N THR A 430 -33.58 -9.11 8.45
CA THR A 430 -34.16 -8.38 7.30
C THR A 430 -33.96 -6.88 7.51
N GLU A 431 -34.07 -6.10 6.43
CA GLU A 431 -33.91 -4.65 6.56
C GLU A 431 -35.07 -4.01 7.36
N GLU A 432 -36.30 -4.55 7.27
CA GLU A 432 -37.42 -4.10 8.11
C GLU A 432 -37.13 -4.34 9.60
N GLN A 433 -36.60 -5.50 9.93
CA GLN A 433 -36.21 -5.81 11.32
C GLN A 433 -35.09 -4.86 11.77
N ARG A 434 -34.08 -4.64 10.96
CA ARG A 434 -32.95 -3.73 11.25
C ARG A 434 -33.45 -2.29 11.47
N ALA A 435 -34.32 -1.82 10.60
CA ALA A 435 -34.91 -0.48 10.69
C ALA A 435 -35.80 -0.29 11.94
N ALA A 436 -36.36 -1.36 12.47
CA ALA A 436 -37.16 -1.33 13.70
C ALA A 436 -36.30 -1.20 14.96
N VAL A 437 -35.00 -1.58 14.91
CA VAL A 437 -34.09 -1.50 16.04
C VAL A 437 -33.67 -0.05 16.29
N ARG A 438 -34.04 0.49 17.44
CA ARG A 438 -33.68 1.86 17.83
C ARG A 438 -32.33 1.86 18.56
N ALA A 439 -31.24 1.95 17.82
CA ALA A 439 -29.89 2.08 18.36
C ALA A 439 -29.35 3.48 18.08
N ASP A 440 -28.76 4.11 19.10
CA ASP A 440 -28.05 5.37 18.93
C ASP A 440 -26.63 5.07 18.45
N ILE A 441 -26.25 5.63 17.31
CA ILE A 441 -24.98 5.36 16.67
C ILE A 441 -24.17 6.65 16.67
N ASP A 442 -22.98 6.59 17.29
CA ASP A 442 -22.04 7.70 17.24
C ASP A 442 -21.69 8.02 15.77
N PRO A 443 -22.02 9.22 15.28
CA PRO A 443 -21.69 9.62 13.92
C PRO A 443 -20.19 9.62 13.62
N SER A 444 -19.35 9.72 14.66
CA SER A 444 -17.89 9.68 14.54
C SER A 444 -17.32 8.26 14.51
N ASP A 445 -18.12 7.22 14.77
CA ASP A 445 -17.67 5.84 14.77
C ASP A 445 -17.15 5.45 13.39
N ARG A 446 -15.89 5.00 13.35
CA ARG A 446 -15.19 4.53 12.15
C ARG A 446 -14.77 3.08 12.30
N SER A 447 -15.60 2.30 12.95
CA SER A 447 -15.40 0.85 13.10
C SER A 447 -14.96 0.18 11.80
N PRO A 448 -14.20 -0.89 11.88
CA PRO A 448 -13.83 -1.69 10.71
C PRO A 448 -15.06 -2.12 9.90
N THR A 449 -14.85 -2.50 8.66
CA THR A 449 -15.89 -3.10 7.82
C THR A 449 -16.51 -4.29 8.53
N LEU A 450 -17.82 -4.36 8.53
CA LEU A 450 -18.54 -5.52 9.06
C LEU A 450 -18.15 -6.76 8.25
N PRO A 451 -17.63 -7.84 8.87
CA PRO A 451 -17.09 -8.99 8.14
C PRO A 451 -18.11 -9.60 7.16
N TRP A 452 -19.35 -9.76 7.59
CA TRP A 452 -20.42 -10.33 6.76
C TRP A 452 -20.83 -9.45 5.57
N VAL A 453 -20.56 -8.13 5.62
CA VAL A 453 -20.71 -7.22 4.47
C VAL A 453 -19.51 -7.34 3.55
N ALA A 454 -18.30 -7.42 4.11
CA ALA A 454 -17.07 -7.58 3.35
C ALA A 454 -17.07 -8.85 2.49
N GLU A 455 -17.56 -9.96 3.04
CA GLU A 455 -17.72 -11.25 2.34
C GLU A 455 -18.64 -11.16 1.10
N ARG A 456 -19.48 -10.11 1.05
CA ARG A 456 -20.44 -9.90 -0.05
C ARG A 456 -20.04 -8.78 -1.00
N HIS A 457 -18.86 -8.19 -0.87
CA HIS A 457 -18.44 -7.05 -1.70
C HIS A 457 -18.43 -7.37 -3.19
N GLU A 458 -18.22 -8.64 -3.57
CA GLU A 458 -18.26 -9.11 -4.95
C GLU A 458 -19.68 -9.47 -5.45
N ASP A 459 -20.70 -9.38 -4.59
CA ASP A 459 -22.09 -9.64 -4.95
C ASP A 459 -22.84 -8.33 -5.23
N PRO A 460 -23.13 -8.00 -6.52
CA PRO A 460 -23.78 -6.75 -6.89
C PRO A 460 -25.20 -6.57 -6.33
N GLU A 461 -25.95 -7.67 -6.17
CA GLU A 461 -27.31 -7.64 -5.65
C GLU A 461 -27.31 -7.38 -4.14
N ALA A 462 -26.39 -8.05 -3.41
CA ALA A 462 -26.19 -7.77 -2.00
C ALA A 462 -25.76 -6.31 -1.78
N MET A 463 -24.86 -5.77 -2.60
CA MET A 463 -24.41 -4.37 -2.49
C MET A 463 -25.57 -3.38 -2.74
N ARG A 464 -26.47 -3.65 -3.69
CA ARG A 464 -27.67 -2.83 -3.90
C ARG A 464 -28.61 -2.84 -2.69
N ALA A 465 -28.87 -4.02 -2.15
CA ALA A 465 -29.73 -4.16 -0.97
C ALA A 465 -29.12 -3.44 0.26
N LEU A 466 -27.83 -3.67 0.54
CA LEU A 466 -27.16 -3.14 1.72
C LEU A 466 -26.83 -1.65 1.64
N ALA A 467 -26.69 -1.08 0.44
CA ALA A 467 -26.49 0.36 0.26
C ALA A 467 -27.70 1.19 0.69
N GLY A 468 -28.90 0.60 0.69
CA GLY A 468 -30.14 1.21 1.18
C GLY A 468 -30.42 0.96 2.66
N SER A 469 -29.51 0.32 3.39
CA SER A 469 -29.74 -0.02 4.79
C SER A 469 -30.00 1.21 5.66
N SER A 470 -30.95 1.09 6.58
CA SER A 470 -31.22 2.10 7.61
C SER A 470 -30.04 2.31 8.55
N HIS A 471 -29.23 1.26 8.76
CA HIS A 471 -28.09 1.28 9.67
C HIS A 471 -26.84 1.84 9.00
N LEU A 472 -26.32 2.95 9.53
CA LEU A 472 -25.21 3.67 8.91
C LEU A 472 -23.90 2.86 8.82
N LEU A 473 -23.58 1.96 9.78
CA LEU A 473 -22.37 1.13 9.72
C LEU A 473 -22.45 0.07 8.62
N VAL A 474 -23.65 -0.37 8.24
CA VAL A 474 -23.84 -1.23 7.07
C VAL A 474 -23.50 -0.46 5.79
N ARG A 475 -24.07 0.74 5.61
CA ARG A 475 -23.75 1.58 4.44
C ARG A 475 -22.29 1.99 4.40
N ARG A 476 -21.67 2.29 5.57
CA ARG A 476 -20.23 2.55 5.69
C ARG A 476 -19.38 1.35 5.26
N SER A 477 -19.84 0.14 5.58
CA SER A 477 -19.17 -1.10 5.17
C SER A 477 -19.28 -1.33 3.66
N VAL A 478 -20.46 -1.08 3.07
CA VAL A 478 -20.65 -1.13 1.60
C VAL A 478 -19.72 -0.13 0.90
N ALA A 479 -19.61 1.09 1.42
CA ALA A 479 -18.78 2.14 0.83
C ALA A 479 -17.27 1.80 0.78
N ARG A 480 -16.84 0.80 1.54
CA ARG A 480 -15.45 0.30 1.55
C ARG A 480 -15.17 -0.76 0.46
N ALA A 481 -16.20 -1.18 -0.27
CA ALA A 481 -16.01 -2.07 -1.41
C ALA A 481 -15.20 -1.37 -2.52
N ARG A 482 -14.29 -2.13 -3.11
CA ARG A 482 -13.40 -1.62 -4.16
C ARG A 482 -14.14 -1.25 -5.43
N ARG A 483 -15.14 -2.07 -5.80
CA ARG A 483 -16.02 -1.86 -6.95
C ARG A 483 -17.46 -1.99 -6.50
N LEU A 484 -18.29 -1.14 -7.03
CA LEU A 484 -19.72 -1.12 -6.72
C LEU A 484 -20.52 -0.92 -8.00
N PRO A 485 -21.76 -1.45 -8.07
CA PRO A 485 -22.66 -1.12 -9.16
C PRO A 485 -22.84 0.39 -9.31
N PRO A 486 -22.97 0.94 -10.55
CA PRO A 486 -23.04 2.39 -10.76
C PRO A 486 -24.23 3.09 -10.07
N ASP A 487 -25.33 2.37 -9.87
CA ASP A 487 -26.49 2.85 -9.11
C ASP A 487 -26.18 2.96 -7.61
N VAL A 488 -25.42 2.01 -7.05
CA VAL A 488 -24.95 2.03 -5.65
C VAL A 488 -23.95 3.17 -5.44
N VAL A 489 -22.97 3.34 -6.33
CA VAL A 489 -22.02 4.46 -6.29
C VAL A 489 -22.77 5.79 -6.27
N ARG A 490 -23.77 5.95 -7.14
CA ARG A 490 -24.60 7.16 -7.22
C ARG A 490 -25.38 7.40 -5.94
N CYS A 491 -25.93 6.36 -5.33
CA CYS A 491 -26.64 6.42 -4.06
C CYS A 491 -25.68 6.88 -2.93
N LEU A 492 -24.59 6.14 -2.70
CA LEU A 492 -23.65 6.39 -1.61
C LEU A 492 -22.87 7.70 -1.78
N SER A 493 -22.65 8.17 -3.01
CA SER A 493 -22.01 9.47 -3.26
C SER A 493 -22.85 10.66 -2.75
N ARG A 494 -24.15 10.45 -2.49
CA ARG A 494 -25.10 11.44 -1.98
C ARG A 494 -25.61 11.09 -0.58
N ASP A 495 -25.03 10.08 0.05
CA ASP A 495 -25.43 9.67 1.40
C ASP A 495 -25.33 10.86 2.36
N PRO A 496 -26.32 11.07 3.24
CA PRO A 496 -26.28 12.14 4.24
C PRO A 496 -25.13 11.95 5.25
N ASP A 497 -24.68 10.71 5.44
CA ASP A 497 -23.53 10.42 6.28
C ASP A 497 -22.22 10.71 5.54
N ARG A 498 -21.49 11.73 6.02
CA ARG A 498 -20.19 12.11 5.45
C ARG A 498 -19.13 11.00 5.54
N VAL A 499 -19.25 10.08 6.52
CA VAL A 499 -18.30 8.96 6.64
C VAL A 499 -18.52 7.93 5.52
N VAL A 500 -19.75 7.73 5.06
CA VAL A 500 -20.03 6.92 3.86
C VAL A 500 -19.33 7.52 2.64
N GLN A 501 -19.47 8.85 2.42
CA GLN A 501 -18.77 9.53 1.32
C GLN A 501 -17.24 9.45 1.47
N LEU A 502 -16.73 9.52 2.72
CA LEU A 502 -15.32 9.41 3.01
C LEU A 502 -14.77 8.03 2.61
N PHE A 503 -15.44 6.96 3.03
CA PHE A 503 -15.03 5.60 2.70
C PHE A 503 -15.17 5.29 1.22
N LEU A 504 -16.21 5.82 0.57
CA LEU A 504 -16.36 5.71 -0.88
C LEU A 504 -15.17 6.38 -1.61
N ALA A 505 -14.75 7.57 -1.16
CA ALA A 505 -13.59 8.29 -1.70
C ALA A 505 -12.27 7.57 -1.43
N GLU A 506 -12.18 6.84 -0.32
CA GLU A 506 -11.00 6.07 0.06
C GLU A 506 -10.87 4.80 -0.77
N SER A 507 -11.94 4.03 -0.89
CA SER A 507 -11.90 2.63 -1.31
C SER A 507 -12.42 2.39 -2.74
N CYS A 508 -13.50 3.08 -3.15
CA CYS A 508 -14.19 2.77 -4.40
C CYS A 508 -13.47 3.36 -5.62
N GLU A 509 -13.20 2.51 -6.61
CA GLU A 509 -12.54 2.91 -7.87
C GLU A 509 -13.40 3.83 -8.72
N ASP A 510 -14.71 3.63 -8.65
CA ASP A 510 -15.67 4.32 -9.46
C ASP A 510 -16.25 5.57 -8.76
N ALA A 511 -15.59 6.03 -7.68
CA ALA A 511 -16.02 7.22 -6.94
C ALA A 511 -16.11 8.45 -7.85
N PRO A 512 -17.26 9.17 -7.87
CA PRO A 512 -17.48 10.27 -8.82
C PRO A 512 -16.60 11.49 -8.53
N ALA A 513 -16.11 12.13 -9.58
CA ALA A 513 -15.25 13.32 -9.53
C ALA A 513 -15.81 14.44 -8.64
N GLU A 514 -17.10 14.75 -8.80
CA GLU A 514 -17.77 15.80 -8.01
C GLU A 514 -17.82 15.47 -6.52
N MET A 515 -18.02 14.20 -6.17
CA MET A 515 -18.03 13.76 -4.77
C MET A 515 -16.61 13.82 -4.18
N LEU A 516 -15.60 13.38 -4.93
CA LEU A 516 -14.19 13.45 -4.51
C LEU A 516 -13.77 14.90 -4.23
N LEU A 517 -14.12 15.84 -5.11
CA LEU A 517 -13.86 17.25 -4.90
C LEU A 517 -14.62 17.80 -3.68
N ARG A 518 -15.88 17.40 -3.50
CA ARG A 518 -16.65 17.76 -2.32
C ARG A 518 -16.03 17.22 -1.03
N VAL A 519 -15.58 15.96 -1.00
CA VAL A 519 -14.86 15.38 0.15
C VAL A 519 -13.57 16.17 0.41
N TRP A 520 -12.84 16.54 -0.64
CA TRP A 520 -11.65 17.38 -0.50
C TRP A 520 -11.92 18.71 0.21
N THR A 521 -13.08 19.33 0.03
CA THR A 521 -13.37 20.63 0.66
C THR A 521 -13.49 20.57 2.18
N TRP A 522 -13.92 19.44 2.74
CA TRP A 522 -14.19 19.34 4.18
C TRP A 522 -13.32 18.30 4.92
N TRP A 523 -12.74 17.33 4.25
CA TRP A 523 -11.88 16.34 4.89
C TRP A 523 -10.43 16.81 4.91
N THR A 524 -9.88 17.02 6.11
CA THR A 524 -8.51 17.49 6.32
C THR A 524 -7.59 16.43 6.95
N GLY A 525 -8.14 15.28 7.35
CA GLY A 525 -7.39 14.18 7.93
C GLY A 525 -6.65 13.35 6.87
N SER A 526 -5.80 12.42 7.34
CA SER A 526 -5.19 11.39 6.50
C SER A 526 -6.20 10.31 6.15
N MET A 527 -5.96 9.63 5.03
CA MET A 527 -6.60 8.38 4.61
C MET A 527 -5.56 7.27 4.56
N SER A 528 -5.98 6.02 4.54
CA SER A 528 -5.07 4.86 4.43
C SER A 528 -4.28 4.90 3.12
N SER A 529 -4.94 5.35 2.05
CA SER A 529 -4.28 5.62 0.76
C SER A 529 -3.69 7.03 0.76
N PRO A 530 -2.36 7.16 0.67
CA PRO A 530 -1.71 8.47 0.76
C PRO A 530 -2.22 9.48 -0.27
N GLY A 531 -2.54 10.68 0.21
CA GLY A 531 -2.94 11.80 -0.64
C GLY A 531 -4.39 11.78 -1.16
N ARG A 532 -5.18 10.73 -0.88
CA ARG A 532 -6.62 10.75 -1.24
C ARG A 532 -7.37 11.85 -0.47
N PRO A 533 -8.44 12.38 -1.04
CA PRO A 533 -9.06 12.04 -2.34
C PRO A 533 -8.36 12.62 -3.58
N ARG A 534 -7.41 13.56 -3.43
CA ARG A 534 -6.75 14.24 -4.57
C ARG A 534 -5.99 13.27 -5.49
N THR A 535 -5.38 12.22 -4.95
CA THR A 535 -4.67 11.19 -5.73
C THR A 535 -5.59 10.13 -6.32
N HIS A 536 -6.91 10.24 -6.14
CA HIS A 536 -7.85 9.33 -6.77
C HIS A 536 -7.83 9.48 -8.30
N PRO A 537 -7.84 8.38 -9.09
CA PRO A 537 -7.84 8.47 -10.56
C PRO A 537 -8.93 9.38 -11.12
N ASN A 538 -10.14 9.31 -10.54
CA ASN A 538 -11.29 10.10 -10.97
C ASN A 538 -11.32 11.51 -10.34
N PHE A 539 -10.32 11.92 -9.57
CA PHE A 539 -10.30 13.27 -9.03
C PHE A 539 -10.19 14.28 -10.19
N PRO A 540 -11.02 15.34 -10.22
CA PRO A 540 -11.03 16.26 -11.36
C PRO A 540 -9.68 16.98 -11.47
N ARG A 541 -9.16 17.05 -12.70
CA ARG A 541 -7.93 17.79 -13.02
C ARG A 541 -8.24 19.06 -13.82
N GLU A 542 -9.17 18.97 -14.74
CA GLU A 542 -9.59 20.12 -15.55
C GLU A 542 -10.46 21.10 -14.77
N GLY A 543 -10.35 22.37 -15.09
CA GLY A 543 -11.11 23.44 -14.46
C GLY A 543 -10.66 23.78 -13.05
N MET A 544 -9.50 23.27 -12.58
CA MET A 544 -8.97 23.57 -11.26
C MET A 544 -8.34 24.97 -11.18
N LEU A 545 -7.98 25.58 -12.29
CA LEU A 545 -7.51 26.97 -12.35
C LEU A 545 -8.48 27.98 -11.70
N ARG A 546 -9.79 27.69 -11.70
CA ARG A 546 -10.80 28.53 -11.03
C ARG A 546 -10.54 28.72 -9.53
N TYR A 547 -9.77 27.84 -8.91
CA TYR A 547 -9.40 27.92 -7.49
C TYR A 547 -8.09 28.67 -7.25
N ALA A 548 -7.42 29.19 -8.27
CA ALA A 548 -6.13 29.87 -8.13
C ALA A 548 -6.13 31.07 -7.17
N ASP A 549 -7.30 31.68 -6.96
CA ASP A 549 -7.50 32.83 -6.09
C ASP A 549 -8.43 32.52 -4.88
N ASP A 550 -8.69 31.22 -4.63
CA ASP A 550 -9.54 30.81 -3.50
C ASP A 550 -8.95 31.28 -2.17
N PRO A 551 -9.77 31.77 -1.22
CA PRO A 551 -9.29 32.22 0.08
C PRO A 551 -8.55 31.11 0.87
N HIS A 552 -8.89 29.84 0.66
CA HIS A 552 -8.29 28.70 1.34
C HIS A 552 -7.12 28.10 0.53
N GLY A 553 -5.92 28.05 1.12
CA GLY A 553 -4.73 27.47 0.49
C GLY A 553 -4.94 26.04 -0.02
N ARG A 554 -5.70 25.25 0.73
CA ARG A 554 -6.07 23.90 0.32
C ARG A 554 -6.78 23.82 -1.03
N MET A 555 -7.60 24.81 -1.37
CA MET A 555 -8.24 24.90 -2.69
C MET A 555 -7.28 25.47 -3.72
N ARG A 556 -6.52 26.53 -3.38
CA ARG A 556 -5.57 27.11 -4.33
C ARG A 556 -4.58 26.11 -4.88
N ARG A 557 -4.05 25.22 -4.06
CA ARG A 557 -3.06 24.23 -4.52
C ARG A 557 -3.57 23.29 -5.61
N LEU A 558 -4.89 23.09 -5.75
CA LEU A 558 -5.48 22.31 -6.83
C LEU A 558 -5.26 22.93 -8.21
N ALA A 559 -5.09 24.26 -8.28
CA ALA A 559 -4.87 24.94 -9.55
C ALA A 559 -3.59 24.51 -10.28
N LEU A 560 -2.57 24.01 -9.54
CA LEU A 560 -1.37 23.42 -10.15
C LEU A 560 -1.58 22.01 -10.71
N ASP A 561 -2.69 21.36 -10.36
CA ASP A 561 -3.05 20.04 -10.92
C ASP A 561 -3.79 20.17 -12.26
N ASP A 562 -4.20 21.40 -12.62
CA ASP A 562 -4.83 21.66 -13.90
C ASP A 562 -3.80 21.58 -15.03
N PRO A 563 -4.06 20.82 -16.10
CA PRO A 563 -3.13 20.68 -17.23
C PRO A 563 -2.85 22.01 -17.95
N HIS A 564 -3.73 23.01 -17.81
CA HIS A 564 -3.55 24.35 -18.39
C HIS A 564 -2.81 25.33 -17.46
N SER A 565 -2.34 24.87 -16.29
CA SER A 565 -1.54 25.72 -15.40
C SER A 565 -0.15 25.98 -15.98
N GLY A 566 0.32 27.23 -15.93
CA GLY A 566 1.62 27.66 -16.44
C GLY A 566 2.69 27.84 -15.37
N PRO A 567 3.98 28.02 -15.79
CA PRO A 567 5.09 28.31 -14.88
C PRO A 567 4.88 29.56 -14.03
N GLU A 568 4.13 30.54 -14.54
CA GLU A 568 3.81 31.80 -13.85
C GLU A 568 2.96 31.52 -12.58
N LEU A 569 2.05 30.53 -12.66
CA LEU A 569 1.27 30.14 -11.52
C LEU A 569 2.14 29.44 -10.47
N VAL A 570 3.09 28.60 -10.90
CA VAL A 570 4.07 27.97 -10.01
C VAL A 570 4.90 29.03 -9.28
N ALA A 571 5.43 30.01 -10.01
CA ALA A 571 6.21 31.12 -9.45
C ALA A 571 5.39 31.97 -8.46
N ARG A 572 4.11 32.21 -8.76
CA ARG A 572 3.18 32.88 -7.86
C ARG A 572 2.96 32.07 -6.58
N PHE A 573 2.69 30.77 -6.71
CA PHE A 573 2.42 29.88 -5.59
C PHE A 573 3.66 29.57 -4.75
N ALA A 574 4.83 29.60 -5.33
CA ALA A 574 6.07 29.54 -4.59
C ALA A 574 6.21 30.72 -3.57
N ARG A 575 5.46 31.80 -3.74
CA ARG A 575 5.40 32.97 -2.85
C ARG A 575 4.07 33.11 -2.09
N ASP A 576 3.24 32.06 -2.09
CA ASP A 576 1.95 32.10 -1.41
C ASP A 576 2.13 32.24 0.11
N ARG A 577 1.17 32.90 0.75
CA ARG A 577 1.12 33.07 2.21
C ARG A 577 0.97 31.72 2.95
N ASP A 578 0.33 30.74 2.31
CA ASP A 578 0.02 29.44 2.88
C ASP A 578 1.15 28.44 2.58
N PRO A 579 1.79 27.84 3.59
CA PRO A 579 2.89 26.90 3.39
C PRO A 579 2.48 25.65 2.58
N GLU A 580 1.22 25.21 2.68
CA GLU A 580 0.71 24.07 1.88
C GLU A 580 0.71 24.37 0.38
N VAL A 581 0.45 25.64 0.00
CA VAL A 581 0.51 26.08 -1.40
C VAL A 581 1.97 26.19 -1.87
N ARG A 582 2.86 26.76 -1.03
CA ARG A 582 4.29 26.80 -1.33
C ARG A 582 4.89 25.40 -1.45
N ARG A 583 4.48 24.48 -0.57
CA ARG A 583 4.90 23.07 -0.64
C ARG A 583 4.47 22.43 -1.96
N ARG A 584 3.22 22.65 -2.41
CA ARG A 584 2.76 22.13 -3.70
C ARG A 584 3.54 22.75 -4.88
N ALA A 585 3.92 24.02 -4.79
CA ALA A 585 4.77 24.64 -5.79
C ALA A 585 6.21 24.06 -5.78
N ALA A 586 6.72 23.72 -4.59
CA ALA A 586 8.04 23.08 -4.44
C ALA A 586 8.11 21.68 -5.07
N GLU A 587 6.98 20.95 -5.10
CA GLU A 587 6.84 19.65 -5.78
C GLU A 587 6.74 19.79 -7.32
N ASP A 588 6.52 20.99 -7.85
CA ASP A 588 6.24 21.18 -9.27
C ASP A 588 7.52 21.19 -10.11
N PRO A 589 7.64 20.36 -11.15
CA PRO A 589 8.85 20.27 -11.97
C PRO A 589 9.14 21.55 -12.77
N ARG A 590 8.19 22.46 -12.89
CA ARG A 590 8.31 23.76 -13.57
C ARG A 590 8.85 24.86 -12.64
N LEU A 591 9.14 24.55 -11.38
CA LEU A 591 9.68 25.50 -10.40
C LEU A 591 11.03 26.05 -10.89
N SER A 592 11.16 27.38 -10.92
CA SER A 592 12.41 28.02 -11.31
C SER A 592 13.54 27.78 -10.31
N LEU A 593 14.80 27.76 -10.80
CA LEU A 593 15.98 27.63 -9.92
C LEU A 593 16.03 28.73 -8.85
N ALA A 594 15.63 29.95 -9.21
CA ALA A 594 15.59 31.10 -8.30
C ALA A 594 14.53 30.89 -7.19
N ASP A 595 13.34 30.37 -7.54
CA ASP A 595 12.30 30.10 -6.55
C ASP A 595 12.64 28.87 -5.69
N ALA A 596 13.25 27.84 -6.27
CA ALA A 596 13.75 26.68 -5.52
C ALA A 596 14.81 27.10 -4.50
N THR A 597 15.77 27.95 -4.91
CA THR A 597 16.81 28.50 -4.02
C THR A 597 16.18 29.30 -2.86
N ARG A 598 15.16 30.10 -3.14
CA ARG A 598 14.45 30.87 -2.11
C ARG A 598 13.66 29.94 -1.17
N LEU A 599 12.99 28.90 -1.70
CA LEU A 599 12.23 27.95 -0.88
C LEU A 599 13.13 27.02 -0.04
N ALA A 600 14.41 26.88 -0.40
CA ALA A 600 15.40 26.22 0.47
C ALA A 600 15.68 27.00 1.78
N GLU A 601 15.25 28.27 1.84
CA GLU A 601 15.29 29.13 3.03
C GLU A 601 13.86 29.45 3.56
N ASP A 602 12.86 28.67 3.17
CA ASP A 602 11.47 28.90 3.58
C ASP A 602 11.33 28.78 5.10
N PRO A 603 10.51 29.60 5.76
CA PRO A 603 10.26 29.49 7.20
C PRO A 603 9.61 28.16 7.62
N ASP A 604 8.91 27.50 6.70
CA ASP A 604 8.24 26.22 6.92
C ASP A 604 9.17 25.04 6.62
N ASP A 605 9.37 24.15 7.61
CA ASP A 605 10.28 23.00 7.51
C ASP A 605 9.86 22.01 6.42
N ALA A 606 8.56 21.80 6.24
CA ALA A 606 8.05 20.86 5.23
C ALA A 606 8.26 21.40 3.81
N VAL A 607 8.20 22.70 3.61
CA VAL A 607 8.54 23.35 2.33
C VAL A 607 10.03 23.20 2.05
N ARG A 608 10.91 23.46 3.03
CA ARG A 608 12.35 23.26 2.88
C ARG A 608 12.69 21.80 2.55
N ALA A 609 12.10 20.86 3.31
CA ALA A 609 12.34 19.44 3.11
C ALA A 609 11.98 18.96 1.70
N ILE A 610 10.84 19.41 1.14
CA ILE A 610 10.41 19.04 -0.21
C ILE A 610 11.35 19.59 -1.27
N VAL A 611 11.68 20.87 -1.20
CA VAL A 611 12.55 21.47 -2.22
C VAL A 611 13.98 20.91 -2.15
N LEU A 612 14.46 20.55 -0.96
CA LEU A 612 15.75 19.89 -0.78
C LEU A 612 15.76 18.48 -1.37
N ARG A 613 14.67 17.73 -1.23
CA ARG A 613 14.54 16.37 -1.76
C ARG A 613 14.38 16.31 -3.28
N GLU A 614 13.60 17.20 -3.86
CA GLU A 614 13.11 17.07 -5.23
C GLU A 614 13.56 18.24 -6.11
N GLY A 615 13.87 19.37 -5.50
CA GLY A 615 14.19 20.62 -6.20
C GLY A 615 15.56 20.59 -6.87
N ARG A 616 15.63 21.27 -8.01
CA ARG A 616 16.91 21.59 -8.63
C ARG A 616 17.51 22.77 -7.89
N LEU A 617 18.65 22.55 -7.23
CA LEU A 617 19.31 23.54 -6.38
C LEU A 617 20.76 23.79 -6.80
N PRO A 618 21.28 25.02 -6.61
CA PRO A 618 22.71 25.29 -6.76
C PRO A 618 23.57 24.41 -5.85
N ALA A 619 24.75 24.01 -6.32
CA ALA A 619 25.70 23.20 -5.57
C ALA A 619 26.00 23.77 -4.17
N ARG A 620 26.16 25.10 -4.06
CA ARG A 620 26.39 25.80 -2.80
C ARG A 620 25.28 25.57 -1.76
N VAL A 621 24.02 25.56 -2.22
CA VAL A 621 22.87 25.35 -1.32
C VAL A 621 22.86 23.91 -0.84
N LEU A 622 23.02 22.94 -1.76
CA LEU A 622 23.05 21.52 -1.40
C LEU A 622 24.25 21.20 -0.49
N ALA A 623 25.45 21.68 -0.81
CA ALA A 623 26.64 21.44 0.01
C ALA A 623 26.50 22.00 1.44
N GLN A 624 25.89 23.17 1.58
CA GLN A 624 25.58 23.76 2.89
C GLN A 624 24.58 22.91 3.66
N ARG A 625 23.49 22.47 3.03
CA ARG A 625 22.42 21.69 3.68
C ARG A 625 22.83 20.25 3.96
N LEU A 626 23.81 19.71 3.25
CA LEU A 626 24.42 18.42 3.57
C LEU A 626 25.24 18.44 4.88
N LEU A 627 25.51 19.60 5.45
CA LEU A 627 26.17 19.77 6.74
C LEU A 627 25.22 20.31 7.84
N ASP A 628 23.97 20.60 7.49
CA ASP A 628 22.96 21.12 8.40
C ASP A 628 22.24 19.97 9.12
N PRO A 629 22.36 19.83 10.47
CA PRO A 629 21.80 18.69 11.21
C PRO A 629 20.30 18.46 10.98
N ASP A 630 19.53 19.53 10.75
CA ASP A 630 18.07 19.46 10.61
C ASP A 630 17.65 19.08 9.17
N MET A 631 18.52 19.31 8.18
CA MET A 631 18.19 19.17 6.74
C MET A 631 19.03 18.13 5.99
N ILE A 632 20.04 17.55 6.64
CA ILE A 632 20.99 16.61 6.04
C ILE A 632 20.31 15.50 5.27
N ARG A 633 19.34 14.85 5.88
CA ARG A 633 18.65 13.70 5.28
C ARG A 633 17.94 14.08 3.99
N ASP A 634 17.19 15.19 4.02
CA ASP A 634 16.45 15.66 2.85
C ASP A 634 17.40 16.16 1.75
N ALA A 635 18.50 16.82 2.11
CA ALA A 635 19.52 17.24 1.17
C ALA A 635 20.22 16.03 0.51
N ALA A 636 20.56 14.99 1.29
CA ALA A 636 21.20 13.77 0.79
C ALA A 636 20.28 12.92 -0.11
N LEU A 637 18.96 13.13 -0.05
CA LEU A 637 17.98 12.56 -0.97
C LEU A 637 17.96 13.23 -2.34
N ASN A 638 18.58 14.40 -2.48
CA ASN A 638 18.48 15.20 -3.69
C ASN A 638 19.09 14.47 -4.91
N PRO A 639 18.33 14.28 -6.00
CA PRO A 639 18.81 13.56 -7.18
C PRO A 639 19.86 14.32 -8.00
N TRP A 640 20.10 15.59 -7.70
CA TRP A 640 21.06 16.44 -8.42
C TRP A 640 22.44 16.46 -7.80
N ILE A 641 22.70 15.69 -6.72
CA ILE A 641 24.05 15.51 -6.18
C ILE A 641 24.88 14.72 -7.21
N PRO A 642 26.06 15.22 -7.61
CA PRO A 642 26.90 14.53 -8.58
C PRO A 642 27.32 13.13 -8.13
N PRO A 643 27.42 12.13 -9.03
CA PRO A 643 27.78 10.76 -8.68
C PRO A 643 29.13 10.61 -7.96
N HIS A 644 30.12 11.44 -8.28
CA HIS A 644 31.43 11.41 -7.61
C HIS A 644 31.32 11.92 -6.15
N VAL A 645 30.46 12.89 -5.88
CA VAL A 645 30.16 13.38 -4.53
C VAL A 645 29.44 12.29 -3.73
N ILE A 646 28.43 11.66 -4.33
CA ILE A 646 27.72 10.54 -3.72
C ILE A 646 28.70 9.42 -3.32
N ARG A 647 29.64 9.04 -4.21
CA ARG A 647 30.65 8.02 -3.89
C ARG A 647 31.55 8.43 -2.73
N ALA A 648 31.98 9.67 -2.70
CA ALA A 648 32.82 10.18 -1.61
C ALA A 648 32.08 10.23 -0.27
N MET A 649 30.81 10.69 -0.28
CA MET A 649 29.95 10.67 0.91
C MET A 649 29.73 9.25 1.41
N ALA A 650 29.39 8.33 0.54
CA ALA A 650 29.20 6.91 0.89
C ALA A 650 30.48 6.27 1.45
N GLY A 651 31.63 6.57 0.86
CA GLY A 651 32.92 6.12 1.37
C GLY A 651 33.20 6.59 2.79
N ARG A 652 32.89 7.85 3.11
CA ARG A 652 33.00 8.40 4.48
C ARG A 652 32.01 7.76 5.46
N CYS A 653 30.81 7.40 5.00
CA CYS A 653 29.83 6.69 5.82
C CYS A 653 30.31 5.28 6.24
N ALA A 654 31.28 4.67 5.56
CA ALA A 654 31.82 3.35 5.89
C ALA A 654 32.39 3.29 7.32
N VAL A 655 32.87 4.39 7.87
CA VAL A 655 33.35 4.50 9.26
C VAL A 655 32.26 4.19 10.29
N LEU A 656 30.99 4.45 9.96
CA LEU A 656 29.85 4.08 10.83
C LEU A 656 29.72 2.57 11.00
N LEU A 657 30.26 1.79 10.09
CA LEU A 657 30.19 0.33 10.05
C LEU A 657 31.28 -0.35 10.87
N GLU A 658 32.46 0.27 10.95
CA GLU A 658 33.58 -0.29 11.69
C GLU A 658 33.33 -0.26 13.21
N GLY A 659 32.60 0.74 13.70
CA GLY A 659 32.22 0.87 15.11
C GLY A 659 31.19 -0.15 15.61
N ARG A 660 30.47 -0.86 14.73
CA ARG A 660 29.49 -1.90 15.09
C ARG A 660 30.06 -3.33 15.11
N LYS A 661 31.20 -3.57 14.49
CA LYS A 661 31.89 -4.88 14.56
C LYS A 661 32.57 -5.16 15.91
N GLY A 662 32.60 -4.18 16.80
CA GLY A 662 33.24 -4.26 18.13
C GLY A 662 32.29 -4.15 19.33
N ALA A 663 31.00 -4.03 19.12
CA ALA A 663 29.94 -4.04 20.13
C ALA A 663 29.01 -5.24 19.91
#